data_fdb5574fec7825616a1e68de190fc728
#
_entry.id   fdb5574fec7825616a1e68de190fc728
#
_cell.length_a   1.000
_cell.length_b   1.000
_cell.length_c   1.000
_cell.angle_alpha   90.00
_cell.angle_beta   90.00
_cell.angle_gamma   90.00
#
_symmetry.space_group_name_H-M   'P 1'
#
loop_
_entity.id
_entity.type
_entity.pdbx_description
1 polymer ?
#
loop_
_entity_poly.entity_id
_entity_poly.type
_entity_poly.pdbx_seq_one_letter_code
_entity_poly.pdbx_strand_id
1 'polypeptide(L)'
;MLNISINTNIKKLLFIGAGANDFGREAEHDAAIYQVMPELCGHGVDVFVIDENPYALSLESLAATAYWQPLTVANIKAIIKDNQIDTVMPLFGGEASLRIWAEVVQSWSHGDGALPQTLGLSIEMLLKVNNIPALTRFMADNGLPVITNYVLKAQDEANELLRELHLPLMVRALHPNQTNTRHIVERLDDFEDAINLAKSQSVTQEVIISRAINGLKEVSLEILRDARGNKMQIGASEDMDPIGIHTADSLSVSPILTIQDQLISRMRDYAFRIADILQLQGIMHVQFAVDDDTDKIYVIKVSPYIDQMATRMALATGYPTMLVAINLAMGIPLEEIVLPHNFGPQTAMMEPMMDHVVVKLPVFPFGELAEAGVHVKRQLNSVQKSVGTTLGFGRTFIESLEKAIRSAHFNNASFSPTNMAHINDDELIQQLIHPQDNRVLLLIEAIKRGYEIDELAELTAIDEFFFHQLQHLHQLETEIEADVDSITALRRGKRYGLSDGLIARFWHTDFNIIRTLAQEHHIDVTYKAVEPSAGEFPENARQYYATFESENESTQVSEDAILVIGSGAFRMGDAASAGYATTITLSELRRLQHATIIMNNNPSDATLLPHLADKQYLEPLEISDVMQVVELEQPKAIIIPGNRRKLIRALRELGQRVIILPKEKHTPSGPDENESEFALNVFFDGEKVYPINITQHMAGEMRVIAPAGDVPSRLLTTTKTLENPGVYQVIWYEKTVQWRRAVDLAPIDDGTWLRPMPFGQIAFLTKVTQIEWLRLTIRAALHEMTELDLRLLADIAHHAKSQPLALVAADVNYRLHLQPSEVIDGTRFEMGVGVSDYGRSEEV
;
A
#
# COMPACT_ATOMS: atom_id res chain seq x y z
N MET A 1 -30.09 15.64 1.58
CA MET A 1 -30.30 14.32 2.21
C MET A 1 -31.36 13.60 1.41
N LEU A 2 -30.97 12.69 0.56
CA LEU A 2 -31.90 11.82 -0.15
C LEU A 2 -32.38 10.75 0.82
N ASN A 3 -33.72 10.51 0.87
CA ASN A 3 -34.30 9.41 1.62
C ASN A 3 -33.90 8.07 0.97
N ILE A 4 -32.71 7.61 1.27
CA ILE A 4 -32.27 6.28 0.87
C ILE A 4 -32.89 5.31 1.88
N SER A 5 -33.61 4.29 1.41
CA SER A 5 -34.19 3.25 2.25
C SER A 5 -33.10 2.28 2.69
N ILE A 6 -32.32 2.70 3.68
CA ILE A 6 -31.37 1.81 4.36
C ILE A 6 -32.13 0.64 4.97
N ASN A 7 -31.50 -0.53 5.02
CA ASN A 7 -31.98 -1.61 5.85
C ASN A 7 -32.05 -1.10 7.32
N THR A 8 -33.23 -0.63 7.71
CA THR A 8 -33.50 0.12 8.95
C THR A 8 -33.18 -0.63 10.24
N ASN A 9 -32.66 -1.84 10.13
CA ASN A 9 -32.32 -2.69 11.27
C ASN A 9 -30.86 -2.55 11.73
N ILE A 10 -29.98 -1.94 10.94
CA ILE A 10 -28.56 -1.76 11.31
C ILE A 10 -28.43 -0.54 12.22
N LYS A 11 -28.02 -0.75 13.46
CA LYS A 11 -27.82 0.32 14.44
C LYS A 11 -26.38 0.42 14.90
N LYS A 12 -25.71 -0.74 15.08
CA LYS A 12 -24.38 -0.85 15.66
C LYS A 12 -23.54 -1.78 14.81
N LEU A 13 -22.64 -1.20 14.02
CA LEU A 13 -21.78 -1.91 13.09
C LEU A 13 -20.37 -2.03 13.64
N LEU A 14 -19.82 -3.25 13.66
CA LEU A 14 -18.42 -3.51 13.97
C LEU A 14 -17.64 -3.80 12.69
N PHE A 15 -16.60 -3.00 12.43
CA PHE A 15 -15.52 -3.36 11.52
C PHE A 15 -14.45 -4.17 12.24
N ILE A 16 -13.99 -5.23 11.58
CA ILE A 16 -12.81 -5.97 11.98
C ILE A 16 -11.70 -5.53 11.04
N GLY A 17 -10.64 -4.94 11.58
CA GLY A 17 -9.49 -4.47 10.81
C GLY A 17 -8.64 -5.60 10.25
N ALA A 18 -7.62 -5.25 9.49
CA ALA A 18 -6.69 -6.20 8.86
C ALA A 18 -5.64 -6.74 9.84
N GLY A 19 -5.44 -6.04 10.96
CA GLY A 19 -4.31 -6.31 11.83
C GLY A 19 -2.98 -5.81 11.23
N ALA A 20 -1.89 -6.31 11.78
CA ALA A 20 -0.54 -5.89 11.38
C ALA A 20 0.26 -7.04 10.75
N ASN A 21 -0.40 -8.04 10.21
CA ASN A 21 0.24 -9.29 9.81
C ASN A 21 0.93 -9.25 8.44
N ASP A 22 0.43 -8.45 7.51
CA ASP A 22 0.92 -8.42 6.13
C ASP A 22 1.50 -7.05 5.81
N PHE A 23 2.82 -6.98 5.68
CA PHE A 23 3.52 -5.74 5.39
C PHE A 23 2.98 -5.05 4.13
N GLY A 24 2.53 -3.79 4.29
CA GLY A 24 2.06 -2.93 3.20
C GLY A 24 0.63 -3.18 2.73
N ARG A 25 -0.07 -4.20 3.24
CA ARG A 25 -1.48 -4.48 2.91
C ARG A 25 -2.44 -3.92 3.95
N GLU A 26 -2.02 -3.83 5.19
CA GLU A 26 -2.83 -3.31 6.30
C GLU A 26 -3.34 -1.89 6.03
N ALA A 27 -2.51 -1.06 5.37
CA ALA A 27 -2.82 0.33 5.09
C ALA A 27 -4.00 0.50 4.14
N GLU A 28 -4.13 -0.36 3.12
CA GLU A 28 -5.24 -0.30 2.15
C GLU A 28 -6.58 -0.65 2.79
N HIS A 29 -6.60 -1.66 3.65
CA HIS A 29 -7.81 -2.05 4.38
C HIS A 29 -8.23 -0.99 5.39
N ASP A 30 -7.25 -0.46 6.14
CA ASP A 30 -7.48 0.63 7.08
C ASP A 30 -8.00 1.89 6.38
N ALA A 31 -7.42 2.25 5.24
CA ALA A 31 -7.89 3.37 4.42
C ALA A 31 -9.34 3.16 3.95
N ALA A 32 -9.68 1.94 3.50
CA ALA A 32 -11.03 1.61 3.07
C ALA A 32 -12.05 1.74 4.22
N ILE A 33 -11.72 1.24 5.41
CA ILE A 33 -12.56 1.38 6.61
C ILE A 33 -12.68 2.84 7.01
N TYR A 34 -11.57 3.57 7.09
CA TYR A 34 -11.55 4.98 7.47
C TYR A 34 -12.42 5.86 6.56
N GLN A 35 -12.38 5.59 5.25
CA GLN A 35 -13.14 6.35 4.26
C GLN A 35 -14.65 6.26 4.45
N VAL A 36 -15.18 5.08 4.82
CA VAL A 36 -16.62 4.82 4.85
C VAL A 36 -17.29 5.14 6.19
N MET A 37 -16.51 5.30 7.26
CA MET A 37 -17.04 5.59 8.59
C MET A 37 -17.93 6.85 8.66
N PRO A 38 -17.54 8.01 8.09
CA PRO A 38 -18.36 9.21 8.12
C PRO A 38 -19.71 9.03 7.42
N GLU A 39 -19.75 8.25 6.34
CA GLU A 39 -20.98 7.92 5.59
C GLU A 39 -21.96 7.14 6.46
N LEU A 40 -21.47 6.09 7.13
CA LEU A 40 -22.27 5.27 8.04
C LEU A 40 -22.83 6.09 9.21
N CYS A 41 -22.00 6.94 9.81
CA CYS A 41 -22.45 7.84 10.87
C CYS A 41 -23.49 8.84 10.36
N GLY A 42 -23.34 9.35 9.13
CA GLY A 42 -24.34 10.19 8.47
C GLY A 42 -25.70 9.51 8.30
N HIS A 43 -25.71 8.18 8.19
CA HIS A 43 -26.91 7.34 8.17
C HIS A 43 -27.44 6.96 9.56
N GLY A 44 -26.80 7.42 10.62
CA GLY A 44 -27.24 7.15 12.01
C GLY A 44 -26.83 5.78 12.53
N VAL A 45 -25.78 5.17 11.94
CA VAL A 45 -25.18 3.92 12.40
C VAL A 45 -24.07 4.24 13.41
N ASP A 46 -24.12 3.63 14.60
CA ASP A 46 -23.02 3.67 15.56
C ASP A 46 -21.91 2.73 15.07
N VAL A 47 -20.77 3.31 14.73
CA VAL A 47 -19.64 2.56 14.15
C VAL A 47 -18.64 2.18 15.24
N PHE A 48 -18.23 0.93 15.22
CA PHE A 48 -17.19 0.35 16.07
C PHE A 48 -16.10 -0.22 15.21
N VAL A 49 -14.86 -0.17 15.66
CA VAL A 49 -13.71 -0.78 14.97
C VAL A 49 -12.79 -1.45 15.97
N ILE A 50 -12.33 -2.65 15.63
CA ILE A 50 -11.24 -3.32 16.33
C ILE A 50 -10.08 -3.51 15.36
N ASP A 51 -8.89 -3.07 15.76
CA ASP A 51 -7.65 -3.36 15.05
C ASP A 51 -6.49 -3.44 16.05
N GLU A 52 -5.50 -4.26 15.75
CA GLU A 52 -4.26 -4.36 16.53
C GLU A 52 -3.15 -3.45 16.01
N ASN A 53 -3.32 -2.90 14.79
CA ASN A 53 -2.34 -2.02 14.18
C ASN A 53 -2.39 -0.61 14.81
N PRO A 54 -1.31 -0.16 15.47
CA PRO A 54 -1.28 1.16 16.13
C PRO A 54 -1.34 2.33 15.15
N TYR A 55 -1.04 2.11 13.88
CA TYR A 55 -1.07 3.12 12.83
C TYR A 55 -2.39 3.17 12.07
N ALA A 56 -3.34 2.32 12.45
CA ALA A 56 -4.65 2.32 11.81
C ALA A 56 -5.35 3.66 12.02
N LEU A 57 -5.63 4.35 10.92
CA LEU A 57 -6.34 5.64 10.92
C LEU A 57 -7.78 5.46 11.37
N SER A 58 -8.36 4.30 11.13
CA SER A 58 -9.68 3.92 11.61
C SER A 58 -9.79 4.01 13.14
N LEU A 59 -8.71 3.74 13.87
CA LEU A 59 -8.64 3.90 15.32
C LEU A 59 -8.54 5.37 15.77
N GLU A 60 -8.18 6.29 14.90
CA GLU A 60 -8.10 7.73 15.17
C GLU A 60 -9.38 8.47 14.74
N SER A 61 -10.35 7.78 14.13
CA SER A 61 -11.57 8.38 13.63
C SER A 61 -12.50 8.80 14.77
N LEU A 62 -12.91 10.06 14.76
CA LEU A 62 -13.95 10.57 15.67
C LEU A 62 -15.35 10.02 15.33
N ALA A 63 -15.50 9.37 14.19
CA ALA A 63 -16.74 8.78 13.72
C ALA A 63 -16.97 7.36 14.27
N ALA A 64 -16.04 6.79 15.04
CA ALA A 64 -16.15 5.43 15.53
C ALA A 64 -15.71 5.28 16.99
N THR A 65 -16.24 4.25 17.65
CA THR A 65 -15.69 3.75 18.92
C THR A 65 -14.59 2.75 18.60
N ALA A 66 -13.35 3.12 18.89
CA ALA A 66 -12.17 2.35 18.52
C ALA A 66 -11.72 1.41 19.66
N TYR A 67 -11.41 0.18 19.30
CA TYR A 67 -10.81 -0.83 20.16
C TYR A 67 -9.45 -1.22 19.62
N TRP A 68 -8.43 -0.75 20.25
CA TRP A 68 -7.07 -1.13 19.92
C TRP A 68 -6.68 -2.36 20.73
N GLN A 69 -6.88 -3.52 20.15
CA GLN A 69 -6.73 -4.82 20.81
C GLN A 69 -6.35 -5.88 19.78
N PRO A 70 -5.68 -6.98 20.20
CA PRO A 70 -5.40 -8.10 19.34
C PRO A 70 -6.68 -8.69 18.71
N LEU A 71 -6.59 -9.04 17.43
CA LEU A 71 -7.66 -9.63 16.66
C LEU A 71 -7.84 -11.10 17.07
N THR A 72 -8.51 -11.35 18.18
CA THR A 72 -8.82 -12.68 18.70
C THR A 72 -10.32 -12.93 18.79
N VAL A 73 -10.73 -14.19 18.68
CA VAL A 73 -12.13 -14.60 18.85
C VAL A 73 -12.70 -14.09 20.19
N ALA A 74 -11.90 -14.14 21.26
CA ALA A 74 -12.34 -13.73 22.61
C ALA A 74 -12.60 -12.22 22.67
N ASN A 75 -11.69 -11.39 22.15
CA ASN A 75 -11.83 -9.94 22.17
C ASN A 75 -13.02 -9.50 21.30
N ILE A 76 -13.17 -10.06 20.09
CA ILE A 76 -14.28 -9.73 19.20
C ILE A 76 -15.63 -10.09 19.86
N LYS A 77 -15.76 -11.27 20.48
CA LYS A 77 -16.98 -11.68 21.20
C LYS A 77 -17.26 -10.75 22.41
N ALA A 78 -16.24 -10.34 23.15
CA ALA A 78 -16.38 -9.40 24.25
C ALA A 78 -16.92 -8.05 23.78
N ILE A 79 -16.34 -7.48 22.73
CA ILE A 79 -16.79 -6.21 22.15
C ILE A 79 -18.23 -6.30 21.67
N ILE A 80 -18.60 -7.38 20.98
CA ILE A 80 -19.97 -7.60 20.50
C ILE A 80 -20.95 -7.62 21.66
N LYS A 81 -20.63 -8.35 22.71
CA LYS A 81 -21.48 -8.49 23.89
C LYS A 81 -21.59 -7.18 24.67
N ASP A 82 -20.48 -6.52 24.98
CA ASP A 82 -20.43 -5.34 25.83
C ASP A 82 -21.13 -4.15 25.18
N ASN A 83 -21.04 -4.03 23.86
CA ASN A 83 -21.66 -2.94 23.10
C ASN A 83 -23.00 -3.32 22.47
N GLN A 84 -23.43 -4.58 22.58
CA GLN A 84 -24.65 -5.07 21.92
C GLN A 84 -24.62 -4.81 20.42
N ILE A 85 -23.51 -5.18 19.77
CA ILE A 85 -23.32 -5.05 18.31
C ILE A 85 -24.35 -5.93 17.62
N ASP A 86 -25.08 -5.38 16.66
CA ASP A 86 -26.10 -6.09 15.90
C ASP A 86 -25.58 -6.55 14.51
N THR A 87 -24.51 -5.96 14.04
CA THR A 87 -24.00 -6.16 12.67
C THR A 87 -22.47 -6.15 12.63
N VAL A 88 -21.87 -7.01 11.78
CA VAL A 88 -20.43 -7.07 11.55
C VAL A 88 -20.12 -6.96 10.06
N MET A 89 -19.13 -6.15 9.72
CA MET A 89 -18.58 -5.98 8.37
C MET A 89 -17.16 -6.57 8.29
N PRO A 90 -17.01 -7.82 7.84
CA PRO A 90 -15.69 -8.44 7.74
C PRO A 90 -14.98 -8.16 6.41
N LEU A 91 -15.70 -7.71 5.35
CA LEU A 91 -15.15 -7.66 3.99
C LEU A 91 -14.17 -6.50 3.77
N PHE A 92 -14.18 -5.48 4.63
CA PHE A 92 -13.30 -4.32 4.51
C PHE A 92 -11.91 -4.55 5.12
N GLY A 93 -11.77 -5.43 6.10
CA GLY A 93 -10.48 -5.79 6.69
C GLY A 93 -9.75 -6.92 5.95
N GLY A 94 -10.16 -7.25 4.73
CA GLY A 94 -9.52 -8.23 3.88
C GLY A 94 -9.65 -9.68 4.33
N GLU A 95 -8.74 -10.53 3.83
CA GLU A 95 -8.76 -11.98 4.10
C GLU A 95 -8.64 -12.30 5.59
N ALA A 96 -7.79 -11.58 6.32
CA ALA A 96 -7.56 -11.81 7.76
C ALA A 96 -8.84 -11.56 8.57
N SER A 97 -9.53 -10.47 8.30
CA SER A 97 -10.81 -10.15 8.92
C SER A 97 -11.90 -11.17 8.60
N LEU A 98 -11.97 -11.59 7.33
CA LEU A 98 -12.93 -12.60 6.90
C LEU A 98 -12.70 -13.94 7.61
N ARG A 99 -11.45 -14.36 7.75
CA ARG A 99 -11.04 -15.58 8.43
C ARG A 99 -11.38 -15.55 9.91
N ILE A 100 -10.96 -14.50 10.64
CA ILE A 100 -11.24 -14.42 12.07
C ILE A 100 -12.75 -14.35 12.35
N TRP A 101 -13.51 -13.66 11.49
CA TRP A 101 -14.97 -13.64 11.61
C TRP A 101 -15.59 -15.04 11.40
N ALA A 102 -15.09 -15.81 10.45
CA ALA A 102 -15.54 -17.20 10.27
C ALA A 102 -15.25 -18.06 11.51
N GLU A 103 -14.10 -17.89 12.16
CA GLU A 103 -13.76 -18.56 13.43
C GLU A 103 -14.69 -18.14 14.57
N VAL A 104 -15.00 -16.85 14.67
CA VAL A 104 -15.98 -16.31 15.63
C VAL A 104 -17.33 -16.97 15.44
N VAL A 105 -17.84 -17.00 14.19
CA VAL A 105 -19.13 -17.62 13.84
C VAL A 105 -19.16 -19.11 14.18
N GLN A 106 -18.13 -19.86 13.83
CA GLN A 106 -18.02 -21.30 14.13
C GLN A 106 -17.97 -21.60 15.63
N SER A 107 -17.37 -20.71 16.41
CA SER A 107 -17.26 -20.84 17.87
C SER A 107 -18.44 -20.25 18.62
N TRP A 108 -19.44 -19.68 17.93
CA TRP A 108 -20.58 -19.01 18.55
C TRP A 108 -21.48 -20.01 19.27
N SER A 109 -21.85 -19.73 20.51
CA SER A 109 -22.65 -20.59 21.36
C SER A 109 -23.91 -19.90 21.89
N HIS A 110 -24.87 -20.63 22.41
CA HIS A 110 -26.07 -20.07 23.03
C HIS A 110 -25.76 -19.11 24.20
N GLY A 111 -24.59 -19.25 24.84
CA GLY A 111 -24.13 -18.36 25.91
C GLY A 111 -23.62 -17.00 25.43
N ASP A 112 -23.34 -16.85 24.15
CA ASP A 112 -22.82 -15.62 23.55
C ASP A 112 -23.95 -14.64 23.15
N GLY A 113 -25.21 -15.05 23.21
CA GLY A 113 -26.36 -14.26 22.78
C GLY A 113 -26.75 -14.48 21.31
N ALA A 114 -27.45 -13.50 20.74
CA ALA A 114 -27.81 -13.54 19.33
C ALA A 114 -26.54 -13.29 18.46
N LEU A 115 -26.35 -14.10 17.44
CA LEU A 115 -25.27 -13.87 16.49
C LEU A 115 -25.54 -12.60 15.66
N PRO A 116 -24.60 -11.64 15.58
CA PRO A 116 -24.77 -10.45 14.74
C PRO A 116 -24.97 -10.78 13.27
N GLN A 117 -25.67 -9.93 12.55
CA GLN A 117 -25.79 -10.03 11.10
C GLN A 117 -24.40 -9.85 10.46
N THR A 118 -24.07 -10.69 9.49
CA THR A 118 -22.89 -10.51 8.64
C THR A 118 -23.30 -9.72 7.39
N LEU A 119 -22.62 -8.62 7.09
CA LEU A 119 -22.84 -7.87 5.86
C LEU A 119 -22.04 -8.45 4.69
N GLY A 120 -22.59 -8.30 3.51
CA GLY A 120 -21.95 -8.62 2.23
C GLY A 120 -22.07 -10.08 1.81
N LEU A 121 -21.99 -11.02 2.73
CA LEU A 121 -22.12 -12.46 2.48
C LEU A 121 -23.01 -13.13 3.52
N SER A 122 -23.75 -14.19 3.11
CA SER A 122 -24.38 -15.07 4.08
C SER A 122 -23.32 -15.86 4.86
N ILE A 123 -23.67 -16.32 6.07
CA ILE A 123 -22.77 -17.16 6.90
C ILE A 123 -22.34 -18.42 6.14
N GLU A 124 -23.26 -19.05 5.41
CA GLU A 124 -22.93 -20.23 4.59
C GLU A 124 -21.84 -19.91 3.57
N MET A 125 -21.96 -18.78 2.84
CA MET A 125 -20.99 -18.39 1.84
C MET A 125 -19.68 -17.91 2.48
N LEU A 126 -19.73 -17.22 3.61
CA LEU A 126 -18.56 -16.86 4.40
C LEU A 126 -17.71 -18.09 4.75
N LEU A 127 -18.32 -19.14 5.27
CA LEU A 127 -17.62 -20.37 5.64
C LEU A 127 -17.09 -21.11 4.40
N LYS A 128 -17.81 -21.05 3.30
CA LYS A 128 -17.41 -21.68 2.04
C LYS A 128 -16.22 -20.97 1.40
N VAL A 129 -16.21 -19.64 1.39
CA VAL A 129 -15.09 -18.82 0.86
C VAL A 129 -13.81 -19.04 1.66
N ASN A 130 -13.90 -19.24 2.97
CA ASN A 130 -12.76 -19.56 3.82
C ASN A 130 -12.25 -21.00 3.67
N ASN A 131 -12.85 -21.81 2.80
CA ASN A 131 -12.46 -23.18 2.52
C ASN A 131 -12.22 -23.38 1.03
N ILE A 132 -10.97 -23.26 0.59
CA ILE A 132 -10.59 -23.27 -0.83
C ILE A 132 -11.10 -24.52 -1.56
N PRO A 133 -10.93 -25.77 -1.06
CA PRO A 133 -11.47 -26.94 -1.73
C PRO A 133 -13.01 -26.93 -1.84
N ALA A 134 -13.69 -26.46 -0.80
CA ALA A 134 -15.15 -26.35 -0.81
C ALA A 134 -15.63 -25.32 -1.82
N LEU A 135 -14.98 -24.16 -1.89
CA LEU A 135 -15.28 -23.11 -2.86
C LEU A 135 -15.01 -23.59 -4.30
N THR A 136 -13.86 -24.22 -4.55
CA THR A 136 -13.51 -24.75 -5.88
C THR A 136 -14.55 -25.78 -6.35
N ARG A 137 -14.95 -26.72 -5.47
CA ARG A 137 -15.99 -27.70 -5.79
C ARG A 137 -17.33 -27.03 -6.07
N PHE A 138 -17.71 -26.07 -5.23
CA PHE A 138 -18.96 -25.32 -5.42
C PHE A 138 -18.99 -24.57 -6.75
N MET A 139 -17.88 -23.95 -7.16
CA MET A 139 -17.77 -23.31 -8.47
C MET A 139 -17.86 -24.35 -9.61
N ALA A 140 -17.17 -25.48 -9.50
CA ALA A 140 -17.22 -26.56 -10.48
C ALA A 140 -18.65 -27.11 -10.66
N ASP A 141 -19.36 -27.38 -9.56
CA ASP A 141 -20.74 -27.86 -9.55
C ASP A 141 -21.70 -26.86 -10.21
N ASN A 142 -21.37 -25.58 -10.23
CA ASN A 142 -22.08 -24.51 -10.93
C ASN A 142 -21.56 -24.26 -12.37
N GLY A 143 -20.71 -25.16 -12.89
CA GLY A 143 -20.22 -25.09 -14.28
C GLY A 143 -19.25 -23.97 -14.57
N LEU A 144 -18.49 -23.52 -13.58
CA LEU A 144 -17.40 -22.56 -13.76
C LEU A 144 -16.08 -23.26 -14.08
N PRO A 145 -15.23 -22.67 -14.92
CA PRO A 145 -13.97 -23.28 -15.34
C PRO A 145 -12.92 -23.11 -14.24
N VAL A 146 -12.89 -23.98 -13.29
CA VAL A 146 -11.91 -24.03 -12.19
C VAL A 146 -10.87 -25.12 -12.41
N ILE A 147 -9.71 -24.94 -11.76
CA ILE A 147 -8.70 -25.99 -11.70
C ILE A 147 -9.05 -26.95 -10.58
N THR A 148 -9.17 -28.24 -10.92
CA THR A 148 -9.50 -29.26 -9.93
C THR A 148 -8.41 -29.37 -8.87
N ASN A 149 -8.82 -29.29 -7.62
CA ASN A 149 -7.97 -29.46 -6.46
C ASN A 149 -8.19 -30.85 -5.86
N TYR A 150 -7.13 -31.60 -5.68
CA TYR A 150 -7.12 -32.87 -4.99
C TYR A 150 -6.52 -32.68 -3.62
N VAL A 151 -7.25 -33.09 -2.58
CA VAL A 151 -6.76 -32.99 -1.19
C VAL A 151 -6.18 -34.33 -0.79
N LEU A 152 -4.88 -34.35 -0.50
CA LEU A 152 -4.20 -35.52 0.05
C LEU A 152 -4.14 -35.37 1.56
N LYS A 153 -4.72 -36.37 2.27
CA LYS A 153 -4.66 -36.47 3.73
C LYS A 153 -3.37 -37.14 4.18
N ALA A 154 -2.99 -36.92 5.42
CA ALA A 154 -1.73 -37.47 5.95
C ALA A 154 -1.54 -39.00 5.75
N GLN A 155 -2.65 -39.74 5.66
CA GLN A 155 -2.68 -41.21 5.54
C GLN A 155 -2.88 -41.70 4.10
N ASP A 156 -3.12 -40.81 3.14
CA ASP A 156 -3.41 -41.20 1.75
C ASP A 156 -2.13 -41.56 1.00
N GLU A 157 -2.22 -42.49 0.08
CA GLU A 157 -1.12 -42.82 -0.83
C GLU A 157 -1.11 -41.85 -2.02
N ALA A 158 -0.07 -40.98 -2.11
CA ALA A 158 0.10 -40.00 -3.17
C ALA A 158 0.19 -40.62 -4.58
N ASN A 159 0.68 -41.88 -4.65
CA ASN A 159 0.90 -42.58 -5.92
C ASN A 159 -0.36 -42.95 -6.69
N GLU A 160 -1.52 -43.02 -6.03
CA GLU A 160 -2.81 -43.29 -6.73
C GLU A 160 -3.23 -42.08 -7.54
N LEU A 161 -3.02 -40.87 -7.00
CA LEU A 161 -3.35 -39.62 -7.67
C LEU A 161 -2.50 -39.37 -8.94
N LEU A 162 -1.24 -39.84 -8.96
CA LEU A 162 -0.37 -39.69 -10.12
C LEU A 162 -0.87 -40.44 -11.37
N ARG A 163 -1.79 -41.39 -11.24
CA ARG A 163 -2.41 -42.09 -12.39
C ARG A 163 -3.43 -41.21 -13.12
N GLU A 164 -3.99 -40.23 -12.41
CA GLU A 164 -5.03 -39.34 -12.91
C GLU A 164 -4.46 -37.95 -13.30
N LEU A 165 -3.29 -37.61 -12.76
CA LEU A 165 -2.71 -36.29 -12.91
C LEU A 165 -1.56 -36.28 -13.92
N HIS A 166 -1.48 -35.19 -14.68
CA HIS A 166 -0.41 -34.96 -15.66
C HIS A 166 0.49 -33.81 -15.19
N LEU A 167 1.81 -33.97 -15.38
CA LEU A 167 2.79 -32.94 -15.10
C LEU A 167 2.61 -31.74 -16.07
N PRO A 168 2.98 -30.52 -15.69
CA PRO A 168 3.47 -30.14 -14.36
C PRO A 168 2.35 -30.05 -13.32
N LEU A 169 2.69 -30.32 -12.05
CA LEU A 169 1.75 -30.26 -10.93
C LEU A 169 2.15 -29.18 -9.93
N MET A 170 1.16 -28.61 -9.26
CA MET A 170 1.36 -27.72 -8.10
C MET A 170 0.95 -28.46 -6.84
N VAL A 171 1.86 -28.49 -5.87
CA VAL A 171 1.67 -29.04 -4.54
C VAL A 171 1.77 -27.92 -3.50
N ARG A 172 0.79 -27.82 -2.60
CA ARG A 172 0.78 -26.81 -1.53
C ARG A 172 0.13 -27.31 -0.25
N ALA A 173 0.52 -26.75 0.88
CA ALA A 173 -0.16 -27.02 2.15
C ALA A 173 -1.62 -26.55 2.11
N LEU A 174 -2.54 -27.35 2.64
CA LEU A 174 -3.97 -26.97 2.74
C LEU A 174 -4.17 -25.93 3.86
N HIS A 175 -3.54 -26.13 5.00
CA HIS A 175 -3.56 -25.21 6.14
C HIS A 175 -2.13 -24.86 6.51
N PRO A 176 -1.51 -23.86 5.83
CA PRO A 176 -0.12 -23.53 6.04
C PRO A 176 0.10 -22.97 7.46
N ASN A 177 1.11 -23.50 8.13
CA ASN A 177 1.58 -23.02 9.42
C ASN A 177 2.51 -21.80 9.30
N GLN A 178 3.02 -21.58 8.11
CA GLN A 178 3.82 -20.44 7.68
C GLN A 178 3.36 -20.07 6.27
N THR A 179 3.76 -18.90 5.81
CA THR A 179 3.36 -18.38 4.50
C THR A 179 3.51 -19.38 3.36
N ASN A 180 2.56 -19.26 2.50
CA ASN A 180 2.24 -19.93 1.26
C ASN A 180 3.39 -20.71 0.60
N THR A 181 3.33 -22.02 0.75
CA THR A 181 4.31 -22.95 0.20
C THR A 181 3.71 -23.61 -1.03
N ARG A 182 4.10 -23.12 -2.19
CA ARG A 182 3.71 -23.69 -3.48
C ARG A 182 4.95 -24.33 -4.10
N HIS A 183 4.86 -25.62 -4.41
CA HIS A 183 5.91 -26.40 -5.06
C HIS A 183 5.42 -26.85 -6.43
N ILE A 184 6.16 -26.46 -7.46
CA ILE A 184 5.89 -26.92 -8.81
C ILE A 184 6.71 -28.16 -9.07
N VAL A 185 6.05 -29.21 -9.51
CA VAL A 185 6.62 -30.52 -9.82
C VAL A 185 6.59 -30.69 -11.32
N GLU A 186 7.76 -30.62 -11.95
CA GLU A 186 7.93 -30.82 -13.38
C GLU A 186 8.34 -32.27 -13.71
N ARG A 187 8.92 -32.95 -12.75
CA ARG A 187 9.41 -34.34 -12.88
C ARG A 187 8.79 -35.22 -11.79
N LEU A 188 8.47 -36.45 -12.15
CA LEU A 188 7.90 -37.41 -11.21
C LEU A 188 8.82 -37.72 -10.01
N ASP A 189 10.13 -37.66 -10.23
CA ASP A 189 11.13 -37.90 -9.18
C ASP A 189 11.03 -36.89 -8.03
N ASP A 190 10.59 -35.64 -8.31
CA ASP A 190 10.50 -34.55 -7.34
C ASP A 190 9.15 -34.53 -6.59
N PHE A 191 8.21 -35.39 -6.98
CA PHE A 191 6.81 -35.34 -6.48
C PHE A 191 6.71 -35.70 -5.00
N GLU A 192 7.39 -36.76 -4.58
CA GLU A 192 7.33 -37.23 -3.17
C GLU A 192 7.99 -36.21 -2.24
N ASP A 193 9.10 -35.60 -2.64
CA ASP A 193 9.79 -34.56 -1.88
C ASP A 193 8.91 -33.31 -1.74
N ALA A 194 8.26 -32.88 -2.81
CA ALA A 194 7.32 -31.76 -2.80
C ALA A 194 6.14 -32.00 -1.84
N ILE A 195 5.57 -33.20 -1.84
CA ILE A 195 4.48 -33.59 -0.91
C ILE A 195 4.97 -33.57 0.53
N ASN A 196 6.10 -34.19 0.82
CA ASN A 196 6.67 -34.25 2.16
C ASN A 196 6.98 -32.85 2.70
N LEU A 197 7.51 -31.98 1.85
CA LEU A 197 7.78 -30.60 2.20
C LEU A 197 6.48 -29.84 2.47
N ALA A 198 5.49 -29.93 1.58
CA ALA A 198 4.19 -29.29 1.78
C ALA A 198 3.44 -29.82 3.03
N LYS A 199 3.53 -31.11 3.33
CA LYS A 199 2.98 -31.69 4.57
C LYS A 199 3.65 -31.12 5.82
N SER A 200 4.98 -30.99 5.81
CA SER A 200 5.72 -30.38 6.94
C SER A 200 5.33 -28.94 7.22
N GLN A 201 4.82 -28.25 6.21
CA GLN A 201 4.37 -26.86 6.23
C GLN A 201 2.87 -26.71 6.52
N SER A 202 2.13 -27.82 6.63
CA SER A 202 0.70 -27.83 6.92
C SER A 202 0.43 -28.19 8.38
N VAL A 203 -0.41 -27.40 9.07
CA VAL A 203 -0.84 -27.67 10.45
C VAL A 203 -1.53 -29.02 10.56
N THR A 204 -2.32 -29.40 9.54
CA THR A 204 -3.08 -30.66 9.48
C THR A 204 -2.34 -31.76 8.74
N GLN A 205 -1.15 -31.50 8.20
CA GLN A 205 -0.41 -32.37 7.28
C GLN A 205 -1.18 -32.73 5.99
N GLU A 206 -2.23 -31.98 5.67
CA GLU A 206 -2.98 -32.11 4.44
C GLU A 206 -2.39 -31.18 3.37
N VAL A 207 -2.34 -31.67 2.13
CA VAL A 207 -1.84 -30.92 0.98
C VAL A 207 -2.87 -30.85 -0.13
N ILE A 208 -2.81 -29.80 -0.93
CA ILE A 208 -3.57 -29.66 -2.17
C ILE A 208 -2.63 -29.93 -3.33
N ILE A 209 -3.10 -30.80 -4.24
CA ILE A 209 -2.44 -31.05 -5.51
C ILE A 209 -3.36 -30.58 -6.63
N SER A 210 -2.82 -29.86 -7.58
CA SER A 210 -3.56 -29.40 -8.76
C SER A 210 -2.64 -29.37 -10.00
N ARG A 211 -3.23 -29.25 -11.18
CA ARG A 211 -2.47 -28.96 -12.38
C ARG A 211 -1.75 -27.61 -12.21
N ALA A 212 -0.48 -27.54 -12.56
CA ALA A 212 0.23 -26.27 -12.71
C ALA A 212 -0.20 -25.59 -14.01
N ILE A 213 -0.33 -24.25 -13.93
CA ILE A 213 -0.75 -23.40 -15.04
C ILE A 213 0.27 -22.29 -15.31
N ASN A 214 1.52 -22.56 -14.94
CA ASN A 214 2.62 -21.64 -15.19
C ASN A 214 2.73 -21.32 -16.69
N GLY A 215 3.09 -20.08 -16.99
CA GLY A 215 3.23 -19.62 -18.36
C GLY A 215 1.94 -19.07 -18.99
N LEU A 216 0.77 -19.29 -18.37
CA LEU A 216 -0.47 -18.66 -18.83
C LEU A 216 -0.54 -17.19 -18.41
N LYS A 217 -1.30 -16.37 -19.13
CA LYS A 217 -1.53 -14.98 -18.79
C LYS A 217 -2.41 -14.87 -17.54
N GLU A 218 -2.15 -13.89 -16.69
CA GLU A 218 -2.96 -13.59 -15.50
C GLU A 218 -3.76 -12.31 -15.71
N VAL A 219 -5.08 -12.41 -15.49
CA VAL A 219 -6.04 -11.31 -15.66
C VAL A 219 -6.89 -11.16 -14.41
N SER A 220 -7.07 -9.94 -13.97
CA SER A 220 -7.86 -9.58 -12.79
C SER A 220 -9.07 -8.73 -13.18
N LEU A 221 -10.25 -9.06 -12.65
CA LEU A 221 -11.47 -8.27 -12.78
C LEU A 221 -12.01 -7.87 -11.40
N GLU A 222 -12.46 -6.62 -11.27
CA GLU A 222 -13.12 -6.11 -10.07
C GLU A 222 -14.61 -5.91 -10.35
N ILE A 223 -15.48 -6.52 -9.53
CA ILE A 223 -16.92 -6.62 -9.75
C ILE A 223 -17.68 -6.09 -8.54
N LEU A 224 -18.76 -5.34 -8.80
CA LEU A 224 -19.79 -5.01 -7.82
C LEU A 224 -21.04 -5.82 -8.08
N ARG A 225 -21.78 -6.15 -7.01
CA ARG A 225 -23.12 -6.77 -7.08
C ARG A 225 -23.98 -6.27 -5.93
N ASP A 226 -25.24 -5.94 -6.25
CA ASP A 226 -26.24 -5.53 -5.28
C ASP A 226 -27.20 -6.67 -4.85
N ALA A 227 -28.07 -6.39 -3.89
CA ALA A 227 -29.06 -7.32 -3.38
C ALA A 227 -30.13 -7.74 -4.44
N ARG A 228 -30.37 -6.92 -5.46
CA ARG A 228 -31.31 -7.19 -6.56
C ARG A 228 -30.69 -8.04 -7.67
N GLY A 229 -29.38 -8.27 -7.62
CA GLY A 229 -28.63 -9.01 -8.62
C GLY A 229 -28.09 -8.15 -9.78
N ASN A 230 -28.19 -6.83 -9.70
CA ASN A 230 -27.48 -5.96 -10.62
C ASN A 230 -25.98 -6.08 -10.39
N LYS A 231 -25.23 -6.12 -11.48
CA LYS A 231 -23.77 -6.31 -11.46
C LYS A 231 -23.08 -5.32 -12.36
N MET A 232 -21.87 -4.98 -12.01
CA MET A 232 -21.05 -4.07 -12.78
C MET A 232 -19.57 -4.43 -12.63
N GLN A 233 -18.81 -4.30 -13.69
CA GLN A 233 -17.36 -4.36 -13.67
C GLN A 233 -16.83 -2.95 -13.40
N ILE A 234 -15.95 -2.81 -12.37
CA ILE A 234 -15.34 -1.51 -12.05
C ILE A 234 -14.05 -1.31 -12.84
N GLY A 235 -13.33 -2.38 -13.08
CA GLY A 235 -12.09 -2.32 -13.82
C GLY A 235 -11.49 -3.70 -14.03
N ALA A 236 -10.42 -3.70 -14.81
CA ALA A 236 -9.67 -4.90 -15.15
C ALA A 236 -8.18 -4.57 -15.28
N SER A 237 -7.34 -5.56 -15.04
CA SER A 237 -5.91 -5.45 -15.29
C SER A 237 -5.34 -6.78 -15.77
N GLU A 238 -4.24 -6.72 -16.50
CA GLU A 238 -3.43 -7.88 -16.84
C GLU A 238 -2.02 -7.72 -16.28
N ASP A 239 -1.42 -8.83 -15.90
CA ASP A 239 -0.04 -8.88 -15.48
C ASP A 239 0.88 -9.10 -16.69
N MET A 240 2.00 -8.38 -16.72
CA MET A 240 3.01 -8.57 -17.79
C MET A 240 3.70 -9.92 -17.66
N ASP A 241 4.05 -10.32 -16.45
CA ASP A 241 4.67 -11.61 -16.21
C ASP A 241 3.62 -12.72 -16.19
N PRO A 242 3.93 -13.89 -16.75
CA PRO A 242 3.00 -15.02 -16.73
C PRO A 242 2.81 -15.59 -15.32
N ILE A 243 1.77 -16.39 -15.17
CA ILE A 243 1.53 -17.17 -13.94
C ILE A 243 2.77 -18.02 -13.61
N GLY A 244 3.21 -17.91 -12.37
CA GLY A 244 4.46 -18.43 -11.83
C GLY A 244 5.16 -17.38 -11.00
N ILE A 245 4.91 -16.10 -11.28
CA ILE A 245 5.27 -14.94 -10.48
C ILE A 245 4.01 -14.47 -9.75
N HIS A 246 4.15 -14.04 -8.50
CA HIS A 246 3.02 -13.52 -7.74
C HIS A 246 2.52 -12.20 -8.35
N THR A 247 1.20 -12.04 -8.52
CA THR A 247 0.61 -10.84 -9.14
C THR A 247 1.05 -9.52 -8.49
N ALA A 248 1.28 -9.50 -7.17
CA ALA A 248 1.81 -8.32 -6.49
C ALA A 248 3.24 -7.95 -6.93
N ASP A 249 4.03 -8.93 -7.38
CA ASP A 249 5.43 -8.80 -7.77
C ASP A 249 5.62 -8.56 -9.27
N SER A 250 4.57 -8.76 -10.08
CA SER A 250 4.55 -8.45 -11.51
C SER A 250 4.24 -6.98 -11.79
N LEU A 251 4.70 -6.45 -12.92
CA LEU A 251 4.13 -5.26 -13.52
C LEU A 251 2.71 -5.59 -14.00
N SER A 252 1.74 -4.73 -13.68
CA SER A 252 0.37 -4.89 -14.19
C SER A 252 -0.08 -3.63 -14.92
N VAL A 253 -0.94 -3.80 -15.91
CA VAL A 253 -1.48 -2.68 -16.70
C VAL A 253 -3.01 -2.67 -16.67
N SER A 254 -3.59 -1.51 -16.64
CA SER A 254 -5.03 -1.24 -16.79
C SER A 254 -5.23 -0.12 -17.81
N PRO A 255 -6.17 -0.28 -18.75
CA PRO A 255 -6.99 -1.46 -19.04
C PRO A 255 -6.17 -2.64 -19.58
N ILE A 256 -6.81 -3.79 -19.81
CA ILE A 256 -6.22 -4.95 -20.48
C ILE A 256 -5.83 -4.55 -21.91
N LEU A 257 -4.62 -4.90 -22.35
CA LEU A 257 -4.05 -4.48 -23.65
C LEU A 257 -3.81 -5.64 -24.64
N THR A 258 -3.59 -6.87 -24.12
CA THR A 258 -3.15 -7.99 -24.96
C THR A 258 -4.20 -9.09 -25.16
N ILE A 259 -5.29 -9.07 -24.39
CA ILE A 259 -6.32 -10.11 -24.42
C ILE A 259 -7.46 -9.72 -25.37
N GLN A 260 -7.92 -10.67 -26.17
CA GLN A 260 -9.04 -10.48 -27.09
C GLN A 260 -10.35 -10.18 -26.33
N ASP A 261 -11.14 -9.24 -26.85
CA ASP A 261 -12.42 -8.79 -26.26
C ASP A 261 -13.40 -9.94 -25.98
N GLN A 262 -13.42 -10.97 -26.84
CA GLN A 262 -14.25 -12.15 -26.63
C GLN A 262 -13.89 -12.91 -25.34
N LEU A 263 -12.59 -13.01 -25.03
CA LEU A 263 -12.13 -13.65 -23.78
C LEU A 263 -12.42 -12.78 -22.57
N ILE A 264 -12.24 -11.46 -22.70
CA ILE A 264 -12.59 -10.49 -21.65
C ILE A 264 -14.09 -10.59 -21.33
N SER A 265 -14.95 -10.62 -22.34
CA SER A 265 -16.40 -10.76 -22.15
C SER A 265 -16.76 -12.09 -21.46
N ARG A 266 -16.10 -13.19 -21.79
CA ARG A 266 -16.33 -14.48 -21.13
C ARG A 266 -15.87 -14.47 -19.67
N MET A 267 -14.70 -13.85 -19.37
CA MET A 267 -14.24 -13.69 -17.98
C MET A 267 -15.22 -12.86 -17.16
N ARG A 268 -15.74 -11.76 -17.72
CA ARG A 268 -16.79 -10.94 -17.12
C ARG A 268 -18.04 -11.76 -16.80
N ASP A 269 -18.51 -12.58 -17.73
CA ASP A 269 -19.66 -13.46 -17.53
C ASP A 269 -19.42 -14.48 -16.41
N TYR A 270 -18.22 -15.05 -16.34
CA TYR A 270 -17.84 -15.96 -15.24
C TYR A 270 -17.79 -15.21 -13.90
N ALA A 271 -17.22 -14.02 -13.85
CA ALA A 271 -17.16 -13.22 -12.65
C ALA A 271 -18.56 -12.83 -12.15
N PHE A 272 -19.46 -12.44 -13.05
CA PHE A 272 -20.88 -12.17 -12.74
C PHE A 272 -21.62 -13.41 -12.20
N ARG A 273 -21.37 -14.57 -12.79
CA ARG A 273 -21.94 -15.83 -12.29
C ARG A 273 -21.39 -16.19 -10.91
N ILE A 274 -20.11 -15.98 -10.64
CA ILE A 274 -19.50 -16.20 -9.32
C ILE A 274 -20.19 -15.28 -8.29
N ALA A 275 -20.35 -14.00 -8.59
CA ALA A 275 -21.04 -13.05 -7.71
C ALA A 275 -22.49 -13.49 -7.43
N ASP A 276 -23.20 -14.08 -8.42
CA ASP A 276 -24.55 -14.57 -8.26
C ASP A 276 -24.64 -15.83 -7.36
N ILE A 277 -23.81 -16.83 -7.60
CA ILE A 277 -23.82 -18.05 -6.77
C ILE A 277 -23.37 -17.79 -5.34
N LEU A 278 -22.49 -16.80 -5.10
CA LEU A 278 -22.12 -16.34 -3.77
C LEU A 278 -23.18 -15.46 -3.13
N GLN A 279 -24.18 -14.97 -3.89
CA GLN A 279 -25.18 -13.99 -3.46
C GLN A 279 -24.51 -12.76 -2.82
N LEU A 280 -23.37 -12.36 -3.39
CA LEU A 280 -22.58 -11.24 -2.89
C LEU A 280 -23.40 -9.95 -2.86
N GLN A 281 -23.23 -9.16 -1.82
CA GLN A 281 -23.67 -7.76 -1.74
C GLN A 281 -22.47 -6.89 -1.41
N GLY A 282 -21.85 -6.32 -2.43
CA GLY A 282 -20.60 -5.56 -2.27
C GLY A 282 -19.64 -5.78 -3.44
N ILE A 283 -18.38 -5.95 -3.12
CA ILE A 283 -17.25 -5.99 -4.06
C ILE A 283 -16.59 -7.37 -4.08
N MET A 284 -16.05 -7.73 -5.23
CA MET A 284 -15.33 -8.98 -5.42
C MET A 284 -14.26 -8.84 -6.50
N HIS A 285 -13.05 -9.28 -6.17
CA HIS A 285 -11.97 -9.48 -7.11
C HIS A 285 -11.93 -10.94 -7.59
N VAL A 286 -11.78 -11.13 -8.89
CA VAL A 286 -11.63 -12.45 -9.52
C VAL A 286 -10.39 -12.47 -10.38
N GLN A 287 -9.51 -13.44 -10.14
CA GLN A 287 -8.33 -13.68 -10.96
C GLN A 287 -8.57 -14.88 -11.89
N PHE A 288 -8.13 -14.72 -13.13
CA PHE A 288 -8.23 -15.70 -14.19
C PHE A 288 -6.84 -16.04 -14.76
N ALA A 289 -6.67 -17.30 -15.10
CA ALA A 289 -5.61 -17.74 -16.01
C ALA A 289 -6.21 -17.83 -17.42
N VAL A 290 -5.51 -17.29 -18.39
CA VAL A 290 -5.93 -17.25 -19.80
C VAL A 290 -4.86 -17.93 -20.65
N ASP A 291 -5.32 -18.91 -21.42
CA ASP A 291 -4.55 -19.62 -22.46
C ASP A 291 -5.05 -19.10 -23.83
N ASP A 292 -4.35 -18.12 -24.38
CA ASP A 292 -4.73 -17.48 -25.64
C ASP A 292 -4.68 -18.44 -26.84
N ASP A 293 -3.78 -19.43 -26.81
CA ASP A 293 -3.61 -20.38 -27.90
C ASP A 293 -4.80 -21.33 -28.03
N THR A 294 -5.44 -21.63 -26.92
CA THR A 294 -6.57 -22.57 -26.85
C THR A 294 -7.89 -21.93 -26.47
N ASP A 295 -7.95 -20.61 -26.29
CA ASP A 295 -9.12 -19.84 -25.81
C ASP A 295 -9.69 -20.36 -24.48
N LYS A 296 -8.84 -20.95 -23.62
CA LYS A 296 -9.26 -21.47 -22.33
C LYS A 296 -9.05 -20.46 -21.23
N ILE A 297 -10.03 -20.41 -20.35
CA ILE A 297 -10.03 -19.54 -19.18
C ILE A 297 -10.21 -20.43 -17.94
N TYR A 298 -9.46 -20.13 -16.88
CA TYR A 298 -9.59 -20.79 -15.58
C TYR A 298 -9.74 -19.74 -14.47
N VAL A 299 -10.70 -19.94 -13.57
CA VAL A 299 -10.80 -19.14 -12.34
C VAL A 299 -9.76 -19.64 -11.37
N ILE A 300 -8.83 -18.79 -10.93
CA ILE A 300 -7.73 -19.17 -10.04
C ILE A 300 -7.87 -18.62 -8.63
N LYS A 301 -8.54 -17.46 -8.47
CA LYS A 301 -8.80 -16.87 -7.16
C LYS A 301 -10.10 -16.07 -7.17
N VAL A 302 -10.81 -16.09 -6.04
CA VAL A 302 -12.01 -15.30 -5.79
C VAL A 302 -11.87 -14.65 -4.41
N SER A 303 -11.88 -13.32 -4.36
CA SER A 303 -11.73 -12.52 -3.14
C SER A 303 -12.96 -11.62 -2.98
N PRO A 304 -14.01 -12.05 -2.27
CA PRO A 304 -15.20 -11.24 -2.05
C PRO A 304 -14.99 -10.27 -0.88
N TYR A 305 -13.91 -9.50 -0.93
CA TYR A 305 -13.50 -8.53 0.08
C TYR A 305 -12.62 -7.46 -0.55
N ILE A 306 -12.45 -6.34 0.13
CA ILE A 306 -11.50 -5.31 -0.29
C ILE A 306 -10.09 -5.88 -0.29
N ASP A 307 -9.40 -5.75 -1.40
CA ASP A 307 -8.00 -6.09 -1.54
C ASP A 307 -7.25 -5.01 -2.36
N GLN A 308 -5.99 -5.27 -2.68
CA GLN A 308 -5.15 -4.32 -3.43
C GLN A 308 -5.74 -3.99 -4.82
N MET A 309 -6.47 -4.91 -5.44
CA MET A 309 -7.12 -4.66 -6.73
C MET A 309 -8.21 -3.61 -6.59
N ALA A 310 -9.04 -3.69 -5.55
CA ALA A 310 -10.12 -2.74 -5.30
C ALA A 310 -9.61 -1.31 -5.12
N THR A 311 -8.57 -1.11 -4.31
CA THR A 311 -7.97 0.23 -4.09
C THR A 311 -7.29 0.76 -5.34
N ARG A 312 -6.59 -0.09 -6.07
CA ARG A 312 -5.94 0.25 -7.33
C ARG A 312 -6.96 0.67 -8.40
N MET A 313 -8.05 -0.09 -8.55
CA MET A 313 -9.10 0.25 -9.53
C MET A 313 -9.86 1.51 -9.14
N ALA A 314 -10.09 1.74 -7.85
CA ALA A 314 -10.69 3.00 -7.39
C ALA A 314 -9.86 4.22 -7.82
N LEU A 315 -8.54 4.15 -7.71
CA LEU A 315 -7.65 5.22 -8.17
C LEU A 315 -7.51 5.25 -9.70
N ALA A 316 -7.41 4.10 -10.35
CA ALA A 316 -7.21 4.03 -11.80
C ALA A 316 -8.43 4.54 -12.57
N THR A 317 -9.63 4.33 -12.06
CA THR A 317 -10.88 4.73 -12.72
C THR A 317 -11.48 6.02 -12.18
N GLY A 318 -11.03 6.50 -11.02
CA GLY A 318 -11.69 7.60 -10.30
C GLY A 318 -13.06 7.23 -9.71
N TYR A 319 -13.51 5.98 -9.84
CA TYR A 319 -14.82 5.55 -9.35
C TYR A 319 -14.81 5.40 -7.82
N PRO A 320 -15.83 5.89 -7.08
CA PRO A 320 -15.87 5.88 -5.62
C PRO A 320 -16.20 4.48 -5.06
N THR A 321 -15.37 3.52 -5.36
CA THR A 321 -15.56 2.08 -5.14
C THR A 321 -15.92 1.73 -3.70
N MET A 322 -15.21 2.28 -2.71
CA MET A 322 -15.41 1.93 -1.29
C MET A 322 -16.77 2.43 -0.78
N LEU A 323 -17.15 3.65 -1.19
CA LEU A 323 -18.46 4.22 -0.88
C LEU A 323 -19.59 3.37 -1.46
N VAL A 324 -19.45 2.95 -2.70
CA VAL A 324 -20.45 2.09 -3.35
C VAL A 324 -20.48 0.71 -2.69
N ALA A 325 -19.33 0.09 -2.43
CA ALA A 325 -19.25 -1.23 -1.81
C ALA A 325 -19.93 -1.30 -0.44
N ILE A 326 -19.74 -0.28 0.43
CA ILE A 326 -20.40 -0.26 1.75
C ILE A 326 -21.91 -0.11 1.62
N ASN A 327 -22.39 0.77 0.72
CA ASN A 327 -23.81 0.97 0.49
C ASN A 327 -24.48 -0.32 -0.06
N LEU A 328 -23.81 -1.04 -0.97
CA LEU A 328 -24.27 -2.34 -1.46
C LEU A 328 -24.37 -3.37 -0.34
N ALA A 329 -23.38 -3.44 0.53
CA ALA A 329 -23.39 -4.34 1.68
C ALA A 329 -24.51 -4.01 2.67
N MET A 330 -24.89 -2.74 2.78
CA MET A 330 -26.05 -2.30 3.56
C MET A 330 -27.40 -2.58 2.86
N GLY A 331 -27.38 -3.14 1.66
CA GLY A 331 -28.56 -3.54 0.90
C GLY A 331 -29.14 -2.46 -0.01
N ILE A 332 -28.44 -1.35 -0.22
CA ILE A 332 -28.88 -0.28 -1.14
C ILE A 332 -28.54 -0.73 -2.56
N PRO A 333 -29.51 -0.74 -3.49
CA PRO A 333 -29.26 -1.12 -4.87
C PRO A 333 -28.40 -0.10 -5.63
N LEU A 334 -27.65 -0.55 -6.64
CA LEU A 334 -26.79 0.28 -7.48
C LEU A 334 -27.52 1.50 -8.07
N GLU A 335 -28.76 1.33 -8.53
CA GLU A 335 -29.56 2.41 -9.11
C GLU A 335 -30.01 3.46 -8.10
N GLU A 336 -29.98 3.16 -6.80
CA GLU A 336 -30.41 4.07 -5.72
C GLU A 336 -29.20 4.79 -5.08
N ILE A 337 -27.97 4.31 -5.31
CA ILE A 337 -26.75 4.96 -4.82
C ILE A 337 -26.42 6.11 -5.76
N VAL A 338 -26.53 7.35 -5.25
CA VAL A 338 -26.15 8.55 -5.99
C VAL A 338 -24.66 8.80 -5.77
N LEU A 339 -23.91 8.91 -6.86
CA LEU A 339 -22.51 9.24 -6.80
C LEU A 339 -22.28 10.67 -6.27
N PRO A 340 -21.13 11.00 -5.69
CA PRO A 340 -20.82 12.35 -5.24
C PRO A 340 -21.02 13.39 -6.34
N HIS A 341 -21.33 14.62 -5.97
CA HIS A 341 -21.70 15.70 -6.90
C HIS A 341 -20.67 16.03 -7.99
N ASN A 342 -19.44 15.63 -7.81
CA ASN A 342 -18.39 15.75 -8.84
C ASN A 342 -18.60 14.83 -10.05
N PHE A 343 -19.50 13.84 -9.96
CA PHE A 343 -19.87 12.93 -11.06
C PHE A 343 -21.20 13.29 -11.73
N GLY A 344 -21.72 14.50 -11.52
CA GLY A 344 -23.04 14.89 -11.99
C GLY A 344 -24.16 14.11 -11.30
N PRO A 345 -25.38 14.08 -11.83
CA PRO A 345 -26.51 13.34 -11.25
C PRO A 345 -26.49 11.85 -11.62
N GLN A 346 -25.36 11.21 -11.59
CA GLN A 346 -25.18 9.80 -11.92
C GLN A 346 -25.43 8.90 -10.73
N THR A 347 -25.97 7.71 -10.99
CA THR A 347 -26.06 6.63 -10.01
C THR A 347 -24.85 5.71 -10.11
N ALA A 348 -24.67 4.85 -9.11
CA ALA A 348 -23.61 3.86 -9.12
C ALA A 348 -23.73 2.80 -10.23
N MET A 349 -24.79 2.84 -11.05
CA MET A 349 -24.93 2.02 -12.26
C MET A 349 -24.04 2.48 -13.42
N MET A 350 -23.30 3.57 -13.28
CA MET A 350 -22.32 4.01 -14.28
C MET A 350 -21.10 3.12 -14.26
N GLU A 351 -20.93 2.27 -15.28
CA GLU A 351 -19.73 1.44 -15.47
C GLU A 351 -18.55 2.34 -15.85
N PRO A 352 -17.43 2.29 -15.10
CA PRO A 352 -16.30 3.17 -15.37
C PRO A 352 -15.62 2.85 -16.70
N MET A 353 -15.21 3.90 -17.39
CA MET A 353 -14.43 3.85 -18.62
C MET A 353 -13.14 4.66 -18.44
N MET A 354 -12.04 4.14 -18.93
CA MET A 354 -10.74 4.79 -18.84
C MET A 354 -10.29 5.30 -20.20
N ASP A 355 -9.85 6.55 -20.29
CA ASP A 355 -9.22 7.14 -21.48
C ASP A 355 -7.70 7.25 -21.35
N HIS A 356 -7.14 6.62 -20.35
CA HIS A 356 -5.72 6.62 -19.98
C HIS A 356 -5.25 5.21 -19.61
N VAL A 357 -3.94 5.05 -19.53
CA VAL A 357 -3.28 3.81 -19.14
C VAL A 357 -2.69 3.98 -17.75
N VAL A 358 -2.85 2.97 -16.91
CA VAL A 358 -2.23 2.92 -15.58
C VAL A 358 -1.31 1.71 -15.50
N VAL A 359 -0.05 1.95 -15.19
CA VAL A 359 0.94 0.90 -14.94
C VAL A 359 1.22 0.82 -13.45
N LYS A 360 1.04 -0.36 -12.89
CA LYS A 360 1.42 -0.69 -11.52
C LYS A 360 2.81 -1.31 -11.52
N LEU A 361 3.70 -0.80 -10.68
CA LEU A 361 5.05 -1.37 -10.49
C LEU A 361 5.29 -1.71 -9.01
N PRO A 362 5.78 -2.93 -8.70
CA PRO A 362 6.09 -3.34 -7.34
C PRO A 362 7.37 -2.68 -6.81
N VAL A 363 7.45 -2.56 -5.48
CA VAL A 363 8.65 -2.11 -4.77
C VAL A 363 9.11 -3.22 -3.83
N PHE A 364 10.38 -3.56 -3.94
CA PHE A 364 10.99 -4.67 -3.21
C PHE A 364 11.93 -4.19 -2.10
N PRO A 365 12.05 -4.93 -1.00
CA PRO A 365 12.87 -4.54 0.16
C PRO A 365 14.33 -5.02 0.09
N PHE A 366 14.77 -5.55 -1.05
CA PHE A 366 16.07 -6.23 -1.11
C PHE A 366 17.25 -5.32 -0.82
N GLY A 367 17.16 -4.03 -1.17
CA GLY A 367 18.16 -3.03 -0.85
C GLY A 367 18.28 -2.79 0.64
N GLU A 368 17.16 -2.58 1.29
CA GLU A 368 17.07 -2.34 2.73
C GLU A 368 17.51 -3.58 3.54
N LEU A 369 17.13 -4.77 3.07
CA LEU A 369 17.60 -6.03 3.67
C LEU A 369 19.12 -6.18 3.58
N ALA A 370 19.70 -5.89 2.42
CA ALA A 370 21.15 -5.94 2.24
C ALA A 370 21.88 -4.90 3.11
N GLU A 371 21.35 -3.68 3.26
CA GLU A 371 21.86 -2.67 4.17
C GLU A 371 21.79 -3.13 5.63
N ALA A 372 20.79 -3.94 5.99
CA ALA A 372 20.64 -4.55 7.29
C ALA A 372 21.52 -5.80 7.48
N GLY A 373 22.31 -6.18 6.47
CA GLY A 373 23.19 -7.36 6.51
C GLY A 373 22.48 -8.68 6.24
N VAL A 374 21.26 -8.64 5.70
CA VAL A 374 20.48 -9.82 5.32
C VAL A 374 20.52 -9.98 3.81
N HIS A 375 21.11 -11.06 3.34
CA HIS A 375 21.18 -11.39 1.91
C HIS A 375 20.14 -12.46 1.58
N VAL A 376 19.28 -12.15 0.62
CA VAL A 376 18.18 -13.01 0.17
C VAL A 376 18.25 -13.25 -1.33
N LYS A 377 17.66 -14.37 -1.78
CA LYS A 377 17.48 -14.62 -3.21
C LYS A 377 16.47 -13.62 -3.79
N ARG A 378 16.91 -12.87 -4.80
CA ARG A 378 16.08 -11.87 -5.46
C ARG A 378 15.12 -12.46 -6.49
N GLN A 379 15.25 -13.75 -6.82
CA GLN A 379 14.40 -14.44 -7.78
C GLN A 379 12.93 -14.39 -7.36
N LEU A 380 12.07 -13.91 -8.25
CA LEU A 380 10.62 -13.85 -8.07
C LEU A 380 10.00 -15.23 -8.31
N ASN A 381 8.92 -15.50 -7.61
CA ASN A 381 8.17 -16.75 -7.71
C ASN A 381 6.70 -16.53 -7.31
N SER A 382 5.96 -17.59 -7.06
CA SER A 382 4.55 -17.51 -6.65
C SER A 382 4.31 -17.00 -5.23
N VAL A 383 5.38 -16.62 -4.49
CA VAL A 383 5.30 -16.02 -3.14
C VAL A 383 5.62 -14.54 -3.25
N GLN A 384 4.77 -13.68 -2.72
CA GLN A 384 4.97 -12.23 -2.73
C GLN A 384 6.25 -11.82 -2.01
N LYS A 385 7.06 -10.98 -2.63
CA LYS A 385 8.28 -10.38 -2.08
C LYS A 385 8.25 -8.86 -2.04
N SER A 386 7.36 -8.25 -2.82
CA SER A 386 7.15 -6.81 -2.81
C SER A 386 6.50 -6.35 -1.50
N VAL A 387 6.89 -5.15 -1.06
CA VAL A 387 6.39 -4.51 0.18
C VAL A 387 5.60 -3.25 -0.10
N GLY A 388 5.60 -2.80 -1.32
CA GLY A 388 4.89 -1.60 -1.75
C GLY A 388 4.59 -1.62 -3.24
N THR A 389 3.81 -0.64 -3.66
CA THR A 389 3.34 -0.49 -5.04
C THR A 389 3.30 0.98 -5.42
N THR A 390 3.61 1.27 -6.68
CA THR A 390 3.40 2.59 -7.29
C THR A 390 2.52 2.48 -8.50
N LEU A 391 1.84 3.57 -8.84
CA LEU A 391 1.10 3.71 -10.09
C LEU A 391 1.74 4.80 -10.94
N GLY A 392 1.84 4.55 -12.24
CA GLY A 392 2.12 5.56 -13.25
C GLY A 392 0.90 5.74 -14.13
N PHE A 393 0.49 6.98 -14.32
CA PHE A 393 -0.66 7.38 -15.15
C PHE A 393 -0.17 8.07 -16.40
N GLY A 394 -0.74 7.76 -17.57
CA GLY A 394 -0.36 8.38 -18.82
C GLY A 394 -1.33 8.07 -19.96
N ARG A 395 -1.15 8.73 -21.08
CA ARG A 395 -1.95 8.48 -22.31
C ARG A 395 -1.49 7.24 -23.07
N THR A 396 -0.30 6.75 -22.76
CA THR A 396 0.31 5.56 -23.39
C THR A 396 0.94 4.66 -22.34
N PHE A 397 1.14 3.40 -22.68
CA PHE A 397 1.85 2.45 -21.82
C PHE A 397 3.26 2.95 -21.47
N ILE A 398 3.99 3.51 -22.44
CA ILE A 398 5.37 4.00 -22.23
C ILE A 398 5.37 5.16 -21.23
N GLU A 399 4.49 6.14 -21.39
CA GLU A 399 4.40 7.28 -20.46
C GLU A 399 4.10 6.81 -19.03
N SER A 400 3.14 5.88 -18.90
CA SER A 400 2.76 5.31 -17.61
C SER A 400 3.88 4.48 -16.98
N LEU A 401 4.59 3.70 -17.80
CA LEU A 401 5.74 2.90 -17.37
C LEU A 401 6.88 3.78 -16.86
N GLU A 402 7.27 4.81 -17.61
CA GLU A 402 8.31 5.75 -17.23
C GLU A 402 8.03 6.42 -15.89
N LYS A 403 6.79 6.84 -15.65
CA LYS A 403 6.36 7.40 -14.38
C LYS A 403 6.38 6.37 -13.24
N ALA A 404 5.92 5.14 -13.50
CA ALA A 404 5.95 4.08 -12.51
C ALA A 404 7.38 3.72 -12.11
N ILE A 405 8.31 3.64 -13.08
CA ILE A 405 9.73 3.39 -12.82
C ILE A 405 10.32 4.51 -11.95
N ARG A 406 10.11 5.78 -12.29
CA ARG A 406 10.60 6.91 -11.47
C ARG A 406 10.05 6.86 -10.05
N SER A 407 8.80 6.47 -9.90
CA SER A 407 8.14 6.39 -8.60
C SER A 407 8.64 5.23 -7.74
N ALA A 408 8.88 4.06 -8.34
CA ALA A 408 9.37 2.88 -7.64
C ALA A 408 10.80 3.07 -7.11
N HIS A 409 11.62 3.83 -7.83
CA HIS A 409 13.05 3.96 -7.56
C HIS A 409 13.44 5.26 -6.84
N PHE A 410 12.48 6.00 -6.36
CA PHE A 410 12.69 7.18 -5.55
C PHE A 410 13.63 6.88 -4.35
N ASN A 411 14.87 7.31 -4.39
CA ASN A 411 15.98 7.09 -3.44
C ASN A 411 16.84 5.83 -3.64
N ASN A 412 16.64 5.00 -4.63
CA ASN A 412 17.46 3.79 -4.79
C ASN A 412 18.44 3.94 -5.96
N ALA A 413 19.75 4.02 -5.65
CA ALA A 413 20.81 4.11 -6.64
C ALA A 413 21.01 2.79 -7.43
N SER A 414 20.38 1.68 -6.99
CA SER A 414 20.58 0.35 -7.57
C SER A 414 19.88 0.11 -8.90
N PHE A 415 18.97 1.00 -9.30
CA PHE A 415 18.24 0.92 -10.57
C PHE A 415 18.68 1.96 -11.59
N SER A 416 19.95 2.27 -11.65
CA SER A 416 20.47 3.05 -12.76
C SER A 416 20.59 2.15 -14.00
N PRO A 417 20.10 2.54 -15.18
CA PRO A 417 20.31 1.81 -16.42
C PRO A 417 21.80 1.50 -16.71
N THR A 418 22.71 2.31 -16.15
CA THR A 418 24.16 2.08 -16.23
C THR A 418 24.64 0.82 -15.52
N ASN A 419 23.90 0.28 -14.57
CA ASN A 419 24.31 -0.95 -13.86
C ASN A 419 24.01 -2.21 -14.68
N MET A 420 23.11 -2.17 -15.65
CA MET A 420 22.75 -3.33 -16.48
C MET A 420 23.79 -3.62 -17.57
N ALA A 421 24.50 -2.60 -18.06
CA ALA A 421 25.51 -2.76 -19.10
C ALA A 421 26.70 -3.66 -18.71
N HIS A 422 26.87 -3.94 -17.42
CA HIS A 422 27.94 -4.80 -16.90
C HIS A 422 27.57 -6.30 -16.85
N ILE A 423 26.29 -6.64 -17.01
CA ILE A 423 25.81 -8.02 -17.02
C ILE A 423 26.24 -8.67 -18.34
N ASN A 424 26.86 -9.83 -18.29
CA ASN A 424 27.18 -10.58 -19.52
C ASN A 424 25.92 -11.26 -20.09
N ASP A 425 25.99 -11.71 -21.36
CA ASP A 425 24.83 -12.26 -22.06
C ASP A 425 24.29 -13.54 -21.41
N ASP A 426 25.16 -14.43 -20.93
CA ASP A 426 24.73 -15.66 -20.25
C ASP A 426 23.99 -15.33 -18.94
N GLU A 427 24.48 -14.36 -18.19
CA GLU A 427 23.84 -13.89 -16.95
C GLU A 427 22.53 -13.17 -17.25
N LEU A 428 22.46 -12.38 -18.32
CA LEU A 428 21.25 -11.73 -18.78
C LEU A 428 20.17 -12.76 -19.09
N ILE A 429 20.48 -13.77 -19.89
CA ILE A 429 19.57 -14.86 -20.25
C ILE A 429 19.09 -15.60 -18.99
N GLN A 430 20.00 -15.93 -18.08
CA GLN A 430 19.62 -16.59 -16.81
C GLN A 430 18.67 -15.74 -15.97
N GLN A 431 18.87 -14.42 -15.91
CA GLN A 431 17.99 -13.52 -15.15
C GLN A 431 16.67 -13.24 -15.90
N LEU A 432 16.61 -13.41 -17.22
CA LEU A 432 15.35 -13.36 -17.99
C LEU A 432 14.49 -14.61 -17.73
N ILE A 433 15.12 -15.79 -17.65
CA ILE A 433 14.44 -17.06 -17.32
C ILE A 433 14.02 -17.09 -15.85
N HIS A 434 14.87 -16.57 -14.95
CA HIS A 434 14.65 -16.54 -13.51
C HIS A 434 14.47 -15.09 -13.04
N PRO A 435 13.28 -14.51 -13.21
CA PRO A 435 13.03 -13.09 -13.01
C PRO A 435 13.37 -12.63 -11.60
N GLN A 436 13.88 -11.42 -11.54
CA GLN A 436 14.23 -10.72 -10.30
C GLN A 436 13.51 -9.37 -10.25
N ASP A 437 13.68 -8.65 -9.18
CA ASP A 437 13.09 -7.31 -8.95
C ASP A 437 13.50 -6.25 -9.99
N ASN A 438 14.60 -6.45 -10.72
CA ASN A 438 15.05 -5.60 -11.83
C ASN A 438 14.50 -6.03 -13.21
N ARG A 439 13.48 -6.88 -13.26
CA ARG A 439 12.92 -7.51 -14.45
C ARG A 439 12.76 -6.55 -15.63
N VAL A 440 12.04 -5.45 -15.43
CA VAL A 440 11.74 -4.48 -16.51
C VAL A 440 13.02 -3.91 -17.12
N LEU A 441 14.02 -3.62 -16.31
CA LEU A 441 15.29 -3.07 -16.78
C LEU A 441 16.11 -4.11 -17.57
N LEU A 442 16.01 -5.38 -17.18
CA LEU A 442 16.66 -6.46 -17.94
C LEU A 442 16.01 -6.68 -19.30
N LEU A 443 14.68 -6.57 -19.39
CA LEU A 443 13.95 -6.61 -20.67
C LEU A 443 14.35 -5.45 -21.58
N ILE A 444 14.45 -4.23 -21.04
CA ILE A 444 14.96 -3.07 -21.80
C ILE A 444 16.40 -3.29 -22.25
N GLU A 445 17.26 -3.82 -21.39
CA GLU A 445 18.66 -4.12 -21.73
C GLU A 445 18.76 -5.19 -22.83
N ALA A 446 17.93 -6.24 -22.79
CA ALA A 446 17.88 -7.25 -23.84
C ALA A 446 17.50 -6.65 -25.21
N ILE A 447 16.49 -5.78 -25.24
CA ILE A 447 16.12 -5.02 -26.45
C ILE A 447 17.30 -4.16 -26.95
N LYS A 448 17.99 -3.46 -26.04
CA LYS A 448 19.16 -2.62 -26.38
C LYS A 448 20.31 -3.43 -27.00
N ARG A 449 20.47 -4.67 -26.57
CA ARG A 449 21.47 -5.61 -27.14
C ARG A 449 21.04 -6.25 -28.47
N GLY A 450 19.80 -6.01 -28.93
CA GLY A 450 19.29 -6.48 -30.20
C GLY A 450 18.82 -7.94 -30.20
N TYR A 451 18.37 -8.46 -29.06
CA TYR A 451 17.66 -9.74 -29.01
C TYR A 451 16.34 -9.63 -29.77
N GLU A 452 15.97 -10.67 -30.50
CA GLU A 452 14.72 -10.71 -31.26
C GLU A 452 13.52 -10.84 -30.31
N ILE A 453 12.41 -10.18 -30.66
CA ILE A 453 11.23 -10.12 -29.80
C ILE A 453 10.59 -11.48 -29.61
N ASP A 454 10.48 -12.27 -30.66
CA ASP A 454 9.93 -13.62 -30.60
C ASP A 454 10.77 -14.56 -29.71
N GLU A 455 12.11 -14.46 -29.75
CA GLU A 455 13.00 -15.19 -28.85
C GLU A 455 12.78 -14.77 -27.38
N LEU A 456 12.63 -13.47 -27.13
CA LEU A 456 12.38 -12.96 -25.78
C LEU A 456 11.00 -13.39 -25.28
N ALA A 457 9.98 -13.37 -26.12
CA ALA A 457 8.64 -13.82 -25.77
C ALA A 457 8.60 -15.33 -25.47
N GLU A 458 9.27 -16.15 -26.28
CA GLU A 458 9.39 -17.60 -26.03
C GLU A 458 10.15 -17.88 -24.71
N LEU A 459 11.23 -17.15 -24.45
CA LEU A 459 12.08 -17.32 -23.28
C LEU A 459 11.38 -16.96 -21.96
N THR A 460 10.53 -15.93 -22.00
CA THR A 460 9.94 -15.32 -20.79
C THR A 460 8.46 -15.60 -20.60
N ALA A 461 7.79 -16.09 -21.65
CA ALA A 461 6.34 -16.20 -21.79
C ALA A 461 5.59 -14.86 -21.54
N ILE A 462 6.26 -13.72 -21.80
CA ILE A 462 5.67 -12.38 -21.82
C ILE A 462 5.15 -12.12 -23.25
N ASP A 463 3.98 -11.48 -23.35
CA ASP A 463 3.39 -11.13 -24.63
C ASP A 463 4.27 -10.17 -25.43
N GLU A 464 4.38 -10.41 -26.76
CA GLU A 464 5.19 -9.61 -27.68
C GLU A 464 4.82 -8.12 -27.66
N PHE A 465 3.58 -7.77 -27.35
CA PHE A 465 3.13 -6.39 -27.22
C PHE A 465 4.04 -5.58 -26.29
N PHE A 466 4.38 -6.12 -25.12
CA PHE A 466 5.22 -5.43 -24.15
C PHE A 466 6.63 -5.21 -24.68
N PHE A 467 7.20 -6.18 -25.39
CA PHE A 467 8.50 -6.01 -26.03
C PHE A 467 8.48 -4.97 -27.14
N HIS A 468 7.43 -4.92 -27.95
CA HIS A 468 7.27 -3.86 -28.94
C HIS A 468 7.19 -2.46 -28.31
N GLN A 469 6.52 -2.33 -27.15
CA GLN A 469 6.51 -1.06 -26.41
C GLN A 469 7.92 -0.70 -25.90
N LEU A 470 8.66 -1.66 -25.34
CA LEU A 470 10.03 -1.43 -24.86
C LEU A 470 10.99 -1.12 -26.01
N GLN A 471 10.82 -1.73 -27.17
CA GLN A 471 11.58 -1.42 -28.38
C GLN A 471 11.30 0.02 -28.85
N HIS A 472 10.04 0.45 -28.83
CA HIS A 472 9.68 1.83 -29.15
C HIS A 472 10.30 2.81 -28.15
N LEU A 473 10.29 2.50 -26.85
CA LEU A 473 10.98 3.30 -25.83
C LEU A 473 12.48 3.43 -26.15
N HIS A 474 13.15 2.32 -26.46
CA HIS A 474 14.56 2.35 -26.81
C HIS A 474 14.87 3.18 -28.07
N GLN A 475 14.03 3.07 -29.10
CA GLN A 475 14.15 3.90 -30.30
C GLN A 475 14.01 5.38 -29.97
N LEU A 476 13.03 5.76 -29.13
CA LEU A 476 12.82 7.12 -28.67
C LEU A 476 14.02 7.66 -27.88
N GLU A 477 14.55 6.87 -26.95
CA GLU A 477 15.77 7.25 -26.19
C GLU A 477 16.95 7.50 -27.14
N THR A 478 17.15 6.60 -28.12
CA THR A 478 18.23 6.70 -29.11
C THR A 478 18.10 7.95 -29.98
N GLU A 479 16.89 8.26 -30.44
CA GLU A 479 16.62 9.49 -31.21
C GLU A 479 16.92 10.75 -30.39
N ILE A 480 16.52 10.79 -29.13
CA ILE A 480 16.75 11.94 -28.24
C ILE A 480 18.25 12.10 -27.96
N GLU A 481 18.96 11.01 -27.71
CA GLU A 481 20.41 11.05 -27.46
C GLU A 481 21.19 11.52 -28.68
N ALA A 482 20.75 11.17 -29.88
CA ALA A 482 21.39 11.54 -31.12
C ALA A 482 21.13 12.99 -31.56
N ASP A 483 19.98 13.57 -31.19
CA ASP A 483 19.53 14.90 -31.65
C ASP A 483 19.51 15.91 -30.49
N VAL A 484 20.70 16.23 -30.00
CA VAL A 484 20.91 17.16 -28.87
C VAL A 484 20.36 18.55 -29.23
N ASP A 485 19.74 19.22 -28.27
CA ASP A 485 19.09 20.54 -28.39
C ASP A 485 17.93 20.61 -29.40
N SER A 486 17.45 19.48 -29.89
CA SER A 486 16.31 19.42 -30.81
C SER A 486 14.97 19.61 -30.08
N ILE A 487 14.26 20.67 -30.42
CA ILE A 487 12.93 20.96 -29.89
C ILE A 487 11.92 19.89 -30.25
N THR A 488 12.06 19.29 -31.43
CA THR A 488 11.19 18.19 -31.88
C THR A 488 11.42 16.93 -31.04
N ALA A 489 12.68 16.57 -30.80
CA ALA A 489 13.06 15.45 -29.95
C ALA A 489 12.60 15.70 -28.49
N LEU A 490 12.82 16.91 -27.95
CA LEU A 490 12.35 17.30 -26.63
C LEU A 490 10.83 17.13 -26.49
N ARG A 491 10.05 17.69 -27.41
CA ARG A 491 8.57 17.58 -27.42
C ARG A 491 8.11 16.12 -27.47
N ARG A 492 8.76 15.32 -28.29
CA ARG A 492 8.45 13.89 -28.43
C ARG A 492 8.79 13.13 -27.15
N GLY A 493 9.97 13.35 -26.55
CA GLY A 493 10.39 12.73 -25.31
C GLY A 493 9.42 13.06 -24.16
N LYS A 494 9.05 14.34 -24.03
CA LYS A 494 8.07 14.77 -23.03
C LYS A 494 6.72 14.09 -23.18
N ARG A 495 6.20 13.97 -24.41
CA ARG A 495 4.93 13.33 -24.70
C ARG A 495 4.90 11.84 -24.30
N TYR A 496 6.05 11.17 -24.33
CA TYR A 496 6.17 9.78 -23.89
C TYR A 496 6.66 9.64 -22.43
N GLY A 497 6.64 10.72 -21.66
CA GLY A 497 6.87 10.68 -20.22
C GLY A 497 8.33 10.73 -19.78
N LEU A 498 9.29 11.00 -20.68
CA LEU A 498 10.67 11.17 -20.28
C LEU A 498 10.84 12.44 -19.44
N SER A 499 11.43 12.29 -18.25
CA SER A 499 11.66 13.43 -17.34
C SER A 499 12.75 14.36 -17.83
N ASP A 500 12.71 15.63 -17.36
CA ASP A 500 13.79 16.60 -17.63
C ASP A 500 15.17 16.06 -17.22
N GLY A 501 15.21 15.33 -16.09
CA GLY A 501 16.43 14.73 -15.59
C GLY A 501 16.96 13.59 -16.48
N LEU A 502 16.10 12.84 -17.14
CA LEU A 502 16.50 11.80 -18.08
C LEU A 502 17.02 12.41 -19.38
N ILE A 503 16.29 13.36 -19.95
CA ILE A 503 16.71 14.06 -21.18
C ILE A 503 18.03 14.82 -20.93
N ALA A 504 18.17 15.48 -19.78
CA ALA A 504 19.41 16.17 -19.42
C ALA A 504 20.61 15.21 -19.37
N ARG A 505 20.43 13.97 -18.93
CA ARG A 505 21.48 12.93 -18.97
C ARG A 505 21.88 12.58 -20.40
N PHE A 506 20.90 12.39 -21.30
CA PHE A 506 21.18 12.11 -22.72
C PHE A 506 21.92 13.28 -23.40
N TRP A 507 21.54 14.51 -23.06
CA TRP A 507 22.16 15.70 -23.66
C TRP A 507 23.37 16.22 -22.89
N HIS A 508 23.81 15.50 -21.84
CA HIS A 508 24.95 15.90 -21.00
C HIS A 508 24.85 17.33 -20.43
N THR A 509 23.65 17.71 -19.99
CA THR A 509 23.31 19.05 -19.50
C THR A 509 22.61 18.99 -18.13
N ASP A 510 22.18 20.15 -17.62
CA ASP A 510 21.43 20.25 -16.37
C ASP A 510 19.91 20.22 -16.61
N PHE A 511 19.15 19.61 -15.69
CA PHE A 511 17.70 19.49 -15.83
C PHE A 511 16.99 20.87 -15.91
N ASN A 512 17.53 21.92 -15.28
CA ASN A 512 16.97 23.27 -15.37
C ASN A 512 17.10 23.84 -16.78
N ILE A 513 18.14 23.45 -17.52
CA ILE A 513 18.31 23.87 -18.93
C ILE A 513 17.20 23.23 -19.78
N ILE A 514 16.96 21.95 -19.61
CA ILE A 514 15.87 21.26 -20.31
C ILE A 514 14.52 21.88 -19.99
N ARG A 515 14.26 22.16 -18.72
CA ARG A 515 13.02 22.80 -18.27
C ARG A 515 12.86 24.19 -18.87
N THR A 516 13.90 25.00 -18.85
CA THR A 516 13.89 26.36 -19.45
C THR A 516 13.62 26.28 -20.96
N LEU A 517 14.31 25.35 -21.65
CA LEU A 517 14.13 25.16 -23.08
C LEU A 517 12.69 24.72 -23.42
N ALA A 518 12.11 23.83 -22.61
CA ALA A 518 10.72 23.41 -22.77
C ALA A 518 9.75 24.61 -22.62
N GLN A 519 9.94 25.46 -21.60
CA GLN A 519 9.13 26.64 -21.35
C GLN A 519 9.28 27.68 -22.50
N GLU A 520 10.49 27.97 -22.98
CA GLU A 520 10.74 28.89 -24.10
C GLU A 520 10.06 28.44 -25.38
N HIS A 521 9.88 27.14 -25.57
CA HIS A 521 9.26 26.57 -26.77
C HIS A 521 7.82 26.06 -26.56
N HIS A 522 7.16 26.51 -25.47
CA HIS A 522 5.76 26.16 -25.16
C HIS A 522 5.52 24.63 -25.19
N ILE A 523 6.43 23.89 -24.55
CA ILE A 523 6.26 22.48 -24.25
C ILE A 523 5.81 22.40 -22.79
N ASP A 524 4.56 22.81 -22.57
CA ASP A 524 4.00 22.96 -21.24
C ASP A 524 3.34 21.65 -20.80
N VAL A 525 3.48 21.33 -19.52
CA VAL A 525 2.74 20.21 -18.92
C VAL A 525 1.26 20.55 -18.89
N THR A 526 0.44 19.55 -19.18
CA THR A 526 -1.02 19.60 -19.03
C THR A 526 -1.46 18.51 -18.05
N TYR A 527 -2.54 18.75 -17.37
CA TYR A 527 -3.09 17.82 -16.41
C TYR A 527 -4.44 17.32 -16.88
N LYS A 528 -4.60 15.99 -16.86
CA LYS A 528 -5.83 15.31 -17.20
C LYS A 528 -6.51 14.79 -15.93
N ALA A 529 -7.82 14.86 -15.91
CA ALA A 529 -8.62 14.35 -14.82
C ALA A 529 -8.63 12.81 -14.82
N VAL A 530 -8.53 12.20 -13.64
CA VAL A 530 -8.86 10.80 -13.46
C VAL A 530 -10.30 10.72 -13.02
N GLU A 531 -11.17 10.27 -13.93
CA GLU A 531 -12.61 10.25 -13.74
C GLU A 531 -13.24 9.06 -14.51
N PRO A 532 -14.39 8.53 -14.06
CA PRO A 532 -14.91 7.27 -14.58
C PRO A 532 -15.72 7.39 -15.88
N SER A 533 -15.88 8.57 -16.46
CA SER A 533 -16.71 8.78 -17.65
C SER A 533 -15.95 8.99 -18.95
N ALA A 534 -14.62 8.92 -18.92
CA ALA A 534 -13.75 9.21 -20.07
C ALA A 534 -14.05 10.55 -20.76
N GLY A 535 -14.37 11.58 -19.98
CA GLY A 535 -14.68 12.93 -20.45
C GLY A 535 -16.08 13.12 -21.04
N GLU A 536 -16.98 12.13 -20.94
CA GLU A 536 -18.35 12.28 -21.47
C GLU A 536 -19.21 13.27 -20.68
N PHE A 537 -18.94 13.44 -19.40
CA PHE A 537 -19.69 14.33 -18.52
C PHE A 537 -18.81 15.42 -17.94
N PRO A 538 -19.31 16.66 -17.79
CA PRO A 538 -18.57 17.71 -17.13
C PRO A 538 -18.42 17.39 -15.64
N GLU A 539 -17.21 17.27 -15.17
CA GLU A 539 -16.88 16.87 -13.81
C GLU A 539 -16.01 17.90 -13.10
N ASN A 540 -16.15 17.96 -11.77
CA ASN A 540 -15.19 18.61 -10.90
C ASN A 540 -14.25 17.55 -10.34
N ALA A 541 -13.38 17.01 -11.18
CA ALA A 541 -12.39 16.03 -10.77
C ALA A 541 -11.50 16.62 -9.69
N ARG A 542 -11.08 15.75 -8.79
CA ARG A 542 -10.09 16.09 -7.74
C ARG A 542 -8.75 15.43 -7.96
N GLN A 543 -8.71 14.39 -8.79
CA GLN A 543 -7.54 13.59 -9.10
C GLN A 543 -7.07 13.90 -10.50
N TYR A 544 -5.77 14.17 -10.63
CA TYR A 544 -5.15 14.55 -11.89
C TYR A 544 -3.82 13.82 -12.09
N TYR A 545 -3.49 13.56 -13.35
CA TYR A 545 -2.16 13.14 -13.77
C TYR A 545 -1.62 14.10 -14.83
N ALA A 546 -0.31 14.27 -14.85
CA ALA A 546 0.38 15.12 -15.83
C ALA A 546 0.54 14.40 -17.17
N THR A 547 0.51 15.15 -18.25
CA THR A 547 0.89 14.71 -19.61
C THR A 547 1.33 15.92 -20.43
N PHE A 548 1.60 15.72 -21.73
CA PHE A 548 2.00 16.81 -22.64
C PHE A 548 1.10 16.84 -23.87
N GLU A 549 -0.17 17.16 -23.66
CA GLU A 549 -1.20 17.30 -24.69
C GLU A 549 -1.62 18.78 -24.86
N SER A 550 -2.60 19.03 -25.71
CA SER A 550 -3.04 20.39 -26.05
C SER A 550 -3.95 21.03 -25.00
N GLU A 551 -4.64 20.22 -24.19
CA GLU A 551 -5.66 20.70 -23.27
C GLU A 551 -5.31 20.40 -21.82
N ASN A 552 -5.38 21.42 -20.99
CA ASN A 552 -5.18 21.30 -19.55
C ASN A 552 -6.55 21.37 -18.84
N GLU A 553 -6.87 20.35 -18.06
CA GLU A 553 -8.14 20.24 -17.33
C GLU A 553 -8.01 20.70 -15.86
N SER A 554 -6.80 20.96 -15.39
CA SER A 554 -6.55 21.42 -14.03
C SER A 554 -6.36 22.94 -13.98
N THR A 555 -6.90 23.57 -12.94
CA THR A 555 -6.71 25.00 -12.65
C THR A 555 -6.23 25.17 -11.23
N GLN A 556 -5.50 26.23 -10.94
CA GLN A 556 -5.01 26.52 -9.58
C GLN A 556 -6.14 26.45 -8.53
N VAL A 557 -5.89 25.76 -7.40
CA VAL A 557 -6.87 25.63 -6.31
C VAL A 557 -7.06 26.97 -5.59
N SER A 558 -5.99 27.58 -5.12
CA SER A 558 -5.98 28.84 -4.36
C SER A 558 -4.56 29.36 -4.21
N GLU A 559 -4.39 30.69 -4.14
CA GLU A 559 -3.10 31.31 -3.84
C GLU A 559 -2.56 30.99 -2.44
N ASP A 560 -3.44 30.57 -1.51
CA ASP A 560 -3.09 30.20 -0.13
C ASP A 560 -2.98 28.68 0.06
N ALA A 561 -3.03 27.91 -1.00
CA ALA A 561 -2.98 26.44 -0.93
C ALA A 561 -1.64 25.93 -0.36
N ILE A 562 -1.69 24.84 0.35
CA ILE A 562 -0.51 24.13 0.86
C ILE A 562 -0.38 22.80 0.13
N LEU A 563 0.78 22.58 -0.50
CA LEU A 563 1.13 21.32 -1.12
C LEU A 563 1.76 20.39 -0.10
N VAL A 564 1.20 19.19 0.04
CA VAL A 564 1.78 18.12 0.85
C VAL A 564 2.39 17.09 -0.09
N ILE A 565 3.61 16.68 0.18
CA ILE A 565 4.27 15.59 -0.55
C ILE A 565 3.99 14.28 0.19
N GLY A 566 3.37 13.35 -0.49
CA GLY A 566 3.00 12.06 0.07
C GLY A 566 4.18 11.14 0.40
N SER A 567 3.87 9.96 0.93
CA SER A 567 4.88 8.95 1.28
C SER A 567 5.55 8.32 0.06
N GLY A 568 4.88 8.29 -1.08
CA GLY A 568 5.24 7.43 -2.21
C GLY A 568 5.00 5.96 -1.87
N ALA A 569 5.62 5.06 -2.62
CA ALA A 569 5.53 3.63 -2.35
C ALA A 569 5.99 3.31 -0.92
N PHE A 570 5.26 2.43 -0.26
CA PHE A 570 5.69 1.92 1.03
C PHE A 570 7.00 1.16 0.89
N ARG A 571 7.89 1.37 1.84
CA ARG A 571 9.20 0.76 1.92
C ARG A 571 9.38 0.11 3.27
N MET A 572 10.29 -0.83 3.34
CA MET A 572 10.63 -1.45 4.61
C MET A 572 11.08 -0.39 5.63
N GLY A 573 10.49 -0.43 6.80
CA GLY A 573 10.73 0.52 7.90
C GLY A 573 9.85 1.77 7.90
N ASP A 574 9.14 2.07 6.84
CA ASP A 574 8.28 3.25 6.74
C ASP A 574 6.78 2.94 6.64
N ALA A 575 6.43 1.89 5.98
CA ALA A 575 5.07 1.34 5.83
C ALA A 575 3.91 2.30 6.20
N ALA A 576 2.94 1.81 6.96
CA ALA A 576 1.76 2.57 7.39
C ALA A 576 2.09 3.85 8.17
N SER A 577 3.23 3.92 8.87
CA SER A 577 3.59 5.11 9.66
C SER A 577 3.83 6.36 8.81
N ALA A 578 4.31 6.19 7.57
CA ALA A 578 4.51 7.32 6.65
C ALA A 578 3.18 7.85 6.13
N GLY A 579 2.27 6.96 5.75
CA GLY A 579 0.89 7.31 5.36
C GLY A 579 0.12 7.97 6.52
N TYR A 580 0.26 7.43 7.73
CA TYR A 580 -0.32 8.01 8.94
C TYR A 580 0.08 9.49 9.13
N ALA A 581 1.39 9.79 9.10
CA ALA A 581 1.86 11.16 9.31
C ALA A 581 1.34 12.12 8.23
N THR A 582 1.32 11.70 6.98
CA THR A 582 0.83 12.50 5.85
C THR A 582 -0.68 12.73 5.95
N THR A 583 -1.45 11.71 6.33
CA THR A 583 -2.91 11.81 6.49
C THR A 583 -3.29 12.73 7.65
N ILE A 584 -2.61 12.63 8.79
CA ILE A 584 -2.83 13.55 9.92
C ILE A 584 -2.49 14.99 9.50
N THR A 585 -1.43 15.17 8.67
CA THR A 585 -1.08 16.49 8.14
C THR A 585 -2.22 17.08 7.32
N LEU A 586 -2.75 16.34 6.35
CA LEU A 586 -3.88 16.80 5.53
C LEU A 586 -5.13 17.10 6.37
N SER A 587 -5.46 16.18 7.27
CA SER A 587 -6.59 16.35 8.18
C SER A 587 -6.47 17.62 9.05
N GLU A 588 -5.26 17.92 9.56
CA GLU A 588 -5.05 19.13 10.38
C GLU A 588 -5.08 20.40 9.55
N LEU A 589 -4.48 20.40 8.35
CA LEU A 589 -4.56 21.55 7.44
C LEU A 589 -6.01 21.91 7.10
N ARG A 590 -6.85 20.92 6.82
CA ARG A 590 -8.28 21.14 6.58
C ARG A 590 -8.99 21.69 7.82
N ARG A 591 -8.64 21.20 9.03
CA ARG A 591 -9.17 21.73 10.30
C ARG A 591 -8.80 23.19 10.51
N LEU A 592 -7.61 23.58 10.06
CA LEU A 592 -7.12 24.97 10.05
C LEU A 592 -7.67 25.78 8.86
N GLN A 593 -8.54 25.18 8.05
CA GLN A 593 -9.18 25.81 6.88
C GLN A 593 -8.22 26.22 5.75
N HIS A 594 -7.08 25.55 5.63
CA HIS A 594 -6.20 25.71 4.48
C HIS A 594 -6.73 24.91 3.29
N ALA A 595 -6.63 25.49 2.09
CA ALA A 595 -6.76 24.73 0.86
C ALA A 595 -5.58 23.76 0.72
N THR A 596 -5.88 22.49 0.43
CA THR A 596 -4.90 21.41 0.50
C THR A 596 -4.72 20.72 -0.85
N ILE A 597 -3.47 20.48 -1.19
CA ILE A 597 -3.07 19.72 -2.38
C ILE A 597 -2.18 18.57 -1.90
N ILE A 598 -2.43 17.36 -2.37
CA ILE A 598 -1.55 16.20 -2.16
C ILE A 598 -0.93 15.75 -3.47
N MET A 599 0.33 15.41 -3.46
CA MET A 599 1.00 14.73 -4.54
C MET A 599 1.51 13.38 -4.06
N ASN A 600 0.96 12.31 -4.61
CA ASN A 600 1.28 10.93 -4.24
C ASN A 600 0.84 9.97 -5.35
N ASN A 601 1.38 8.77 -5.39
CA ASN A 601 1.02 7.74 -6.39
C ASN A 601 1.00 6.32 -5.81
N ASN A 602 0.88 6.22 -4.49
CA ASN A 602 0.74 4.94 -3.80
C ASN A 602 -0.75 4.60 -3.61
N PRO A 603 -1.27 3.55 -4.25
CA PRO A 603 -2.69 3.20 -4.17
C PRO A 603 -3.14 2.73 -2.77
N SER A 604 -2.21 2.27 -1.96
CA SER A 604 -2.50 1.78 -0.60
C SER A 604 -2.41 2.88 0.46
N ASP A 605 -2.13 4.14 0.07
CA ASP A 605 -1.97 5.24 1.01
C ASP A 605 -3.30 5.99 1.20
N ALA A 606 -3.76 6.09 2.43
CA ALA A 606 -4.98 6.82 2.79
C ALA A 606 -4.96 8.31 2.39
N THR A 607 -3.81 8.89 2.11
CA THR A 607 -3.68 10.28 1.69
C THR A 607 -4.38 10.59 0.36
N LEU A 608 -4.63 9.56 -0.45
CA LEU A 608 -5.37 9.65 -1.72
C LEU A 608 -6.87 9.44 -1.57
N LEU A 609 -7.40 9.38 -0.35
CA LEU A 609 -8.84 9.33 -0.14
C LEU A 609 -9.51 10.63 -0.60
N PRO A 610 -10.67 10.56 -1.29
CA PRO A 610 -11.28 11.72 -1.95
C PRO A 610 -11.61 12.91 -1.05
N HIS A 611 -11.78 12.68 0.26
CA HIS A 611 -12.19 13.70 1.22
C HIS A 611 -11.03 14.37 1.96
N LEU A 612 -9.78 13.92 1.80
CA LEU A 612 -8.65 14.42 2.57
C LEU A 612 -7.97 15.64 1.99
N ALA A 613 -7.95 15.79 0.67
CA ALA A 613 -7.40 16.96 0.00
C ALA A 613 -8.41 17.56 -0.99
N ASP A 614 -8.27 18.85 -1.27
CA ASP A 614 -9.10 19.54 -2.26
C ASP A 614 -8.68 19.15 -3.67
N LYS A 615 -7.38 18.87 -3.87
CA LYS A 615 -6.84 18.35 -5.12
C LYS A 615 -5.72 17.33 -4.90
N GLN A 616 -5.61 16.35 -5.78
CA GLN A 616 -4.66 15.26 -5.72
C GLN A 616 -3.95 15.12 -7.07
N TYR A 617 -2.61 15.04 -7.04
CA TYR A 617 -1.78 14.76 -8.20
C TYR A 617 -1.16 13.38 -8.09
N LEU A 618 -1.47 12.51 -9.04
CA LEU A 618 -1.04 11.11 -9.08
C LEU A 618 0.27 10.99 -9.86
N GLU A 619 1.33 11.62 -9.33
CA GLU A 619 2.60 11.82 -10.03
C GLU A 619 3.81 11.34 -9.23
N PRO A 620 4.94 11.06 -9.91
CA PRO A 620 6.20 10.76 -9.23
C PRO A 620 6.65 11.89 -8.32
N LEU A 621 7.28 11.54 -7.19
CA LEU A 621 7.76 12.51 -6.21
C LEU A 621 9.21 12.96 -6.48
N GLU A 622 9.56 13.13 -7.76
CA GLU A 622 10.84 13.67 -8.21
C GLU A 622 10.77 15.19 -8.40
N ILE A 623 11.93 15.84 -8.38
CA ILE A 623 12.00 17.31 -8.42
C ILE A 623 11.36 17.90 -9.68
N SER A 624 11.52 17.26 -10.84
CA SER A 624 10.91 17.72 -12.10
C SER A 624 9.40 17.69 -12.05
N ASP A 625 8.82 16.57 -11.56
CA ASP A 625 7.38 16.36 -11.48
C ASP A 625 6.76 17.26 -10.39
N VAL A 626 7.43 17.40 -9.23
CA VAL A 626 6.98 18.30 -8.16
C VAL A 626 6.98 19.75 -8.62
N MET A 627 8.01 20.18 -9.35
CA MET A 627 8.08 21.58 -9.84
C MET A 627 7.01 21.91 -10.87
N GLN A 628 6.58 20.96 -11.69
CA GLN A 628 5.46 21.15 -12.61
C GLN A 628 4.15 21.45 -11.85
N VAL A 629 3.89 20.72 -10.77
CA VAL A 629 2.73 20.99 -9.88
C VAL A 629 2.89 22.35 -9.18
N VAL A 630 4.10 22.67 -8.69
CA VAL A 630 4.38 23.96 -8.03
C VAL A 630 4.15 25.13 -8.97
N GLU A 631 4.50 24.99 -10.24
CA GLU A 631 4.29 26.04 -11.25
C GLU A 631 2.83 26.32 -11.53
N LEU A 632 1.99 25.30 -11.58
CA LEU A 632 0.56 25.46 -11.77
C LEU A 632 -0.11 26.01 -10.50
N GLU A 633 0.17 25.39 -9.35
CA GLU A 633 -0.57 25.64 -8.11
C GLU A 633 -0.04 26.83 -7.31
N GLN A 634 1.23 27.18 -7.47
CA GLN A 634 1.91 28.27 -6.73
C GLN A 634 1.63 28.21 -5.21
N PRO A 635 1.89 27.07 -4.56
CA PRO A 635 1.48 26.87 -3.18
C PRO A 635 2.23 27.83 -2.24
N LYS A 636 1.54 28.32 -1.19
CA LYS A 636 2.11 29.15 -0.13
C LYS A 636 3.26 28.46 0.61
N ALA A 637 3.20 27.17 0.75
CA ALA A 637 4.23 26.33 1.33
C ALA A 637 4.12 24.87 0.85
N ILE A 638 5.23 24.16 0.95
CA ILE A 638 5.31 22.73 0.66
C ILE A 638 5.64 22.02 1.96
N ILE A 639 4.77 21.13 2.42
CA ILE A 639 5.01 20.30 3.61
C ILE A 639 5.53 18.93 3.16
N ILE A 640 6.65 18.51 3.71
CA ILE A 640 7.25 17.21 3.42
C ILE A 640 7.37 16.41 4.72
N PRO A 641 6.49 15.43 4.94
CA PRO A 641 6.66 14.46 6.02
C PRO A 641 7.85 13.53 5.73
N GLY A 642 8.84 13.53 6.61
CA GLY A 642 9.97 12.61 6.53
C GLY A 642 11.23 13.15 5.85
N ASN A 643 12.19 12.25 5.60
CA ASN A 643 13.57 12.58 5.20
C ASN A 643 13.81 12.50 3.68
N ARG A 644 13.23 13.42 2.92
CA ARG A 644 13.50 13.55 1.47
C ARG A 644 14.59 14.59 1.19
N ARG A 645 15.79 14.40 1.73
CA ARG A 645 16.86 15.41 1.74
C ARG A 645 17.18 15.99 0.35
N LYS A 646 17.24 15.14 -0.68
CA LYS A 646 17.54 15.62 -2.05
C LYS A 646 16.43 16.53 -2.57
N LEU A 647 15.17 16.12 -2.42
CA LEU A 647 14.01 16.91 -2.85
C LEU A 647 13.90 18.22 -2.06
N ILE A 648 14.02 18.15 -0.73
CA ILE A 648 14.00 19.33 0.16
C ILE A 648 15.06 20.35 -0.24
N ARG A 649 16.30 19.88 -0.48
CA ARG A 649 17.40 20.73 -0.89
C ARG A 649 17.12 21.40 -2.23
N ALA A 650 16.71 20.63 -3.24
CA ALA A 650 16.42 21.14 -4.57
C ALA A 650 15.26 22.16 -4.57
N LEU A 651 14.19 21.91 -3.84
CA LEU A 651 13.08 22.85 -3.71
C LEU A 651 13.50 24.15 -3.04
N ARG A 652 14.32 24.10 -1.99
CA ARG A 652 14.85 25.30 -1.33
C ARG A 652 15.80 26.08 -2.23
N GLU A 653 16.65 25.41 -2.99
CA GLU A 653 17.54 26.04 -3.98
C GLU A 653 16.73 26.74 -5.09
N LEU A 654 15.54 26.24 -5.40
CA LEU A 654 14.57 26.87 -6.32
C LEU A 654 13.65 27.90 -5.65
N GLY A 655 13.96 28.29 -4.41
CA GLY A 655 13.26 29.37 -3.70
C GLY A 655 11.94 28.99 -3.07
N GLN A 656 11.59 27.69 -3.00
CA GLN A 656 10.34 27.24 -2.41
C GLN A 656 10.39 27.25 -0.87
N ARG A 657 9.26 27.65 -0.24
CA ARG A 657 9.08 27.56 1.21
C ARG A 657 8.76 26.11 1.58
N VAL A 658 9.75 25.39 2.11
CA VAL A 658 9.63 23.99 2.50
C VAL A 658 9.57 23.86 4.02
N ILE A 659 8.48 23.29 4.52
CA ILE A 659 8.26 22.90 5.91
C ILE A 659 8.53 21.39 6.01
N ILE A 660 9.40 21.02 6.94
CA ILE A 660 9.77 19.63 7.18
C ILE A 660 9.11 19.17 8.47
N LEU A 661 8.41 18.04 8.42
CA LEU A 661 8.06 17.32 9.64
C LEU A 661 9.19 16.32 9.91
N PRO A 662 10.00 16.54 10.96
CA PRO A 662 11.20 15.76 11.19
C PRO A 662 10.85 14.28 11.44
N LYS A 663 11.60 13.39 10.80
CA LYS A 663 11.51 11.96 10.99
C LYS A 663 12.91 11.36 11.02
N GLU A 664 13.15 10.46 11.95
CA GLU A 664 14.36 9.64 11.91
C GLU A 664 14.28 8.61 10.79
N LYS A 665 15.39 8.37 10.12
CA LYS A 665 15.53 7.20 9.25
C LYS A 665 15.65 5.98 10.15
N HIS A 666 14.72 5.04 10.02
CA HIS A 666 14.77 3.80 10.78
C HIS A 666 16.06 3.06 10.41
N THR A 667 16.97 2.91 11.37
CA THR A 667 18.11 2.04 11.23
C THR A 667 17.76 0.71 11.90
N PRO A 668 17.79 -0.41 11.15
CA PRO A 668 17.46 -1.73 11.70
C PRO A 668 18.42 -2.24 12.78
N SER A 669 19.48 -1.51 13.10
CA SER A 669 20.40 -1.87 14.16
C SER A 669 19.94 -1.28 15.49
N GLY A 670 19.06 -2.01 16.16
CA GLY A 670 18.85 -1.84 17.60
C GLY A 670 20.14 -2.04 18.38
N PRO A 671 20.16 -1.59 19.65
CA PRO A 671 21.24 -1.99 20.56
C PRO A 671 21.38 -3.53 20.61
N ASP A 672 22.56 -4.04 20.98
CA ASP A 672 22.69 -5.45 21.28
C ASP A 672 21.53 -5.88 22.19
N GLU A 673 20.95 -7.05 21.95
CA GLU A 673 19.73 -7.58 22.61
C GLU A 673 19.69 -7.43 24.14
N ASN A 674 20.77 -7.01 24.76
CA ASN A 674 20.96 -6.84 26.19
C ASN A 674 21.18 -5.40 26.66
N GLU A 675 21.07 -4.40 25.79
CA GLU A 675 21.34 -3.01 26.18
C GLU A 675 20.07 -2.16 26.15
N SER A 676 19.73 -1.54 27.29
CA SER A 676 18.58 -0.65 27.40
C SER A 676 18.91 0.73 26.85
N GLU A 677 18.12 1.22 25.90
CA GLU A 677 18.10 2.60 25.45
C GLU A 677 17.08 3.41 26.27
N PHE A 678 17.50 4.53 26.81
CA PHE A 678 16.61 5.49 27.48
C PHE A 678 16.45 6.74 26.61
N ALA A 679 15.25 7.27 26.53
CA ALA A 679 14.97 8.49 25.80
C ALA A 679 14.12 9.45 26.62
N LEU A 680 14.56 10.70 26.74
CA LEU A 680 13.71 11.81 27.16
C LEU A 680 12.97 12.32 25.90
N ASN A 681 11.66 12.16 25.88
CA ASN A 681 10.83 12.69 24.82
C ASN A 681 10.53 14.17 25.10
N VAL A 682 10.72 15.01 24.09
CA VAL A 682 10.47 16.44 24.16
C VAL A 682 9.71 16.94 22.95
N PHE A 683 8.86 17.91 23.14
CA PHE A 683 8.24 18.68 22.07
C PHE A 683 8.93 20.03 21.93
N PHE A 684 9.26 20.43 20.72
CA PHE A 684 9.80 21.73 20.37
C PHE A 684 8.78 22.47 19.50
N ASP A 685 8.32 23.63 19.94
CA ASP A 685 7.31 24.45 19.25
C ASP A 685 7.89 25.43 18.22
N GLY A 686 9.21 25.49 18.08
CA GLY A 686 9.95 26.46 17.28
C GLY A 686 10.68 27.51 18.11
N GLU A 687 10.30 27.66 19.39
CA GLU A 687 10.93 28.62 20.33
C GLU A 687 11.30 27.94 21.65
N LYS A 688 10.45 27.10 22.18
CA LYS A 688 10.58 26.47 23.49
C LYS A 688 10.53 24.96 23.40
N VAL A 689 11.16 24.31 24.37
CA VAL A 689 11.14 22.86 24.54
C VAL A 689 10.30 22.49 25.74
N TYR A 690 9.40 21.54 25.53
CA TYR A 690 8.49 20.98 26.52
C TYR A 690 8.83 19.52 26.76
N PRO A 691 9.38 19.15 27.93
CA PRO A 691 9.61 17.77 28.29
C PRO A 691 8.30 17.00 28.45
N ILE A 692 8.19 15.80 27.86
CA ILE A 692 6.99 14.98 27.87
C ILE A 692 7.11 13.87 28.90
N ASN A 693 7.98 12.89 28.65
CA ASN A 693 8.21 11.75 29.50
C ASN A 693 9.57 11.09 29.20
N ILE A 694 9.92 10.08 29.97
CA ILE A 694 11.10 9.24 29.75
C ILE A 694 10.60 7.86 29.32
N THR A 695 11.14 7.36 28.24
CA THR A 695 10.90 6.01 27.73
C THR A 695 12.14 5.15 27.82
N GLN A 696 11.95 3.87 28.00
CA GLN A 696 12.96 2.83 27.93
C GLN A 696 12.64 1.92 26.74
N HIS A 697 13.63 1.62 25.95
CA HIS A 697 13.55 0.68 24.84
C HIS A 697 14.43 -0.54 25.15
N MET A 698 13.85 -1.71 25.08
CA MET A 698 14.52 -3.00 25.30
C MET A 698 13.93 -4.04 24.36
N ALA A 699 14.79 -4.73 23.60
CA ALA A 699 14.44 -5.94 22.83
C ALA A 699 13.08 -5.85 22.10
N GLY A 700 12.82 -4.73 21.40
CA GLY A 700 11.56 -4.53 20.69
C GLY A 700 10.41 -3.97 21.51
N GLU A 701 10.62 -3.65 22.79
CA GLU A 701 9.60 -3.03 23.64
C GLU A 701 9.95 -1.57 23.95
N MET A 702 8.94 -0.71 23.95
CA MET A 702 9.02 0.67 24.41
C MET A 702 8.13 0.86 25.63
N ARG A 703 8.71 1.30 26.74
CA ARG A 703 7.98 1.54 27.98
C ARG A 703 8.11 2.99 28.41
N VAL A 704 7.03 3.59 28.87
CA VAL A 704 7.10 4.86 29.61
C VAL A 704 7.44 4.57 31.06
N ILE A 705 8.62 5.02 31.52
CA ILE A 705 9.12 4.68 32.84
C ILE A 705 9.01 5.82 33.86
N ALA A 706 8.94 7.08 33.40
CA ALA A 706 8.82 8.22 34.30
C ALA A 706 8.23 9.45 33.61
N PRO A 707 7.48 10.27 34.31
CA PRO A 707 7.15 11.62 33.88
C PRO A 707 8.42 12.49 33.84
N ALA A 708 8.45 13.49 32.98
CA ALA A 708 9.61 14.37 32.77
C ALA A 708 9.85 15.37 33.93
N GLY A 709 9.28 15.17 35.10
CA GLY A 709 9.25 16.16 36.19
C GLY A 709 10.58 16.64 36.73
N ASP A 710 11.63 15.85 36.71
CA ASP A 710 12.96 16.15 37.24
C ASP A 710 14.08 15.94 36.24
N VAL A 711 13.88 16.43 35.01
CA VAL A 711 14.86 16.32 33.93
C VAL A 711 16.11 17.13 34.29
N PRO A 712 17.29 16.54 34.28
CA PRO A 712 18.52 17.28 34.45
C PRO A 712 18.66 18.40 33.42
N SER A 713 18.94 19.62 33.88
CA SER A 713 19.04 20.82 33.01
C SER A 713 20.07 20.66 31.89
N ARG A 714 21.06 19.78 32.08
CA ARG A 714 22.04 19.40 31.05
C ARG A 714 21.40 18.73 29.82
N LEU A 715 20.35 17.90 29.98
CA LEU A 715 19.65 17.26 28.89
C LEU A 715 18.82 18.28 28.07
N LEU A 716 18.36 19.34 28.69
CA LEU A 716 17.65 20.42 28.00
C LEU A 716 18.59 21.41 27.30
N THR A 717 19.88 21.49 27.67
CA THR A 717 20.85 22.29 26.89
C THR A 717 21.14 21.73 25.52
N THR A 718 20.94 20.45 25.36
CA THR A 718 21.06 19.69 24.13
C THR A 718 20.08 20.15 23.05
N THR A 719 18.91 20.57 23.45
CA THR A 719 17.83 20.94 22.53
C THR A 719 17.99 22.34 21.90
N LYS A 720 19.04 23.09 22.27
CA LYS A 720 19.31 24.41 21.70
C LYS A 720 19.68 24.40 20.20
N THR A 721 19.96 23.24 19.65
CA THR A 721 20.28 23.06 18.22
C THR A 721 19.05 22.75 17.36
N LEU A 722 17.85 22.67 17.95
CA LEU A 722 16.64 22.39 17.21
C LEU A 722 16.22 23.57 16.35
N GLU A 723 15.93 23.30 15.09
CA GLU A 723 15.54 24.31 14.12
C GLU A 723 14.08 24.19 13.68
N ASN A 724 13.56 22.96 13.63
CA ASN A 724 12.20 22.71 13.15
C ASN A 724 11.29 22.27 14.30
N PRO A 725 10.05 22.74 14.39
CA PRO A 725 9.07 22.22 15.33
C PRO A 725 8.87 20.70 15.19
N GLY A 726 8.67 20.01 16.30
CA GLY A 726 8.50 18.56 16.26
C GLY A 726 8.71 17.86 17.59
N VAL A 727 8.55 16.54 17.58
CA VAL A 727 8.85 15.68 18.71
C VAL A 727 10.25 15.09 18.54
N TYR A 728 11.04 15.17 19.58
CA TYR A 728 12.43 14.74 19.58
C TYR A 728 12.73 13.84 20.77
N GLN A 729 13.80 13.06 20.65
CA GLN A 729 14.31 12.19 21.70
C GLN A 729 15.74 12.60 22.04
N VAL A 730 16.01 12.82 23.31
CA VAL A 730 17.35 12.86 23.86
C VAL A 730 17.66 11.49 24.41
N ILE A 731 18.57 10.77 23.79
CA ILE A 731 18.83 9.36 24.02
C ILE A 731 20.11 9.17 24.82
N TRP A 732 20.13 8.18 25.72
CA TRP A 732 21.33 7.69 26.39
C TRP A 732 21.24 6.18 26.66
N TYR A 733 22.38 5.56 26.87
CA TYR A 733 22.51 4.15 27.19
C TYR A 733 23.06 3.94 28.59
N GLU A 734 22.66 2.87 29.27
CA GLU A 734 23.04 2.60 30.65
C GLU A 734 24.47 2.04 30.77
N LYS A 735 25.00 1.41 29.72
CA LYS A 735 26.34 0.83 29.67
C LYS A 735 27.04 1.10 28.35
N THR A 736 28.26 1.71 28.52
CA THR A 736 29.34 1.77 27.56
C THR A 736 29.20 2.58 26.26
N VAL A 737 30.06 3.53 26.24
CA VAL A 737 30.68 4.24 25.13
C VAL A 737 31.34 3.27 24.15
N GLN A 738 30.58 2.60 23.31
CA GLN A 738 31.13 2.03 22.07
C GLN A 738 30.32 2.58 20.87
N TRP A 739 31.05 3.35 20.11
CA TRP A 739 30.63 4.14 18.98
C TRP A 739 30.06 3.29 17.84
N ARG A 740 28.76 3.36 17.57
CA ARG A 740 28.22 3.09 16.25
C ARG A 740 27.81 4.43 15.61
N ARG A 741 28.38 4.73 14.46
CA ARG A 741 28.02 5.90 13.65
C ARG A 741 26.61 5.72 13.12
N ALA A 742 25.63 6.35 13.71
CA ALA A 742 24.38 6.67 13.04
C ALA A 742 24.56 8.04 12.34
N VAL A 743 24.30 8.08 11.06
CA VAL A 743 24.63 9.20 10.16
C VAL A 743 23.85 10.48 10.48
N ASP A 744 22.84 10.45 11.34
CA ASP A 744 21.91 11.55 11.61
C ASP A 744 21.84 11.96 13.09
N LEU A 745 22.70 11.47 13.91
CA LEU A 745 22.74 11.83 15.34
C LEU A 745 23.84 12.88 15.57
N ALA A 746 23.49 14.02 16.14
CA ALA A 746 24.46 14.99 16.61
C ALA A 746 24.94 14.56 18.01
N PRO A 747 26.21 14.20 18.21
CA PRO A 747 26.73 13.88 19.53
C PRO A 747 26.70 15.13 20.42
N ILE A 748 26.23 14.96 21.62
CA ILE A 748 26.22 15.98 22.64
C ILE A 748 27.03 15.43 23.81
N ASP A 749 27.84 16.24 24.43
CA ASP A 749 28.80 15.87 25.47
C ASP A 749 28.32 14.67 26.35
N ASP A 750 29.19 13.75 26.62
CA ASP A 750 29.05 12.60 27.52
C ASP A 750 28.05 11.48 27.08
N GLY A 751 27.93 11.19 25.80
CA GLY A 751 27.23 9.99 25.34
C GLY A 751 25.71 10.14 25.25
N THR A 752 25.19 11.36 25.18
CA THR A 752 23.79 11.67 24.86
C THR A 752 23.63 12.05 23.38
N TRP A 753 22.47 11.72 22.79
CA TRP A 753 22.17 11.93 21.38
C TRP A 753 20.83 12.60 21.21
N LEU A 754 20.69 13.48 20.23
CA LEU A 754 19.42 14.12 19.86
C LEU A 754 18.96 13.60 18.50
N ARG A 755 17.75 13.06 18.42
CA ARG A 755 17.14 12.63 17.17
C ARG A 755 15.68 13.07 17.08
N PRO A 756 15.12 13.27 15.86
CA PRO A 756 13.66 13.34 15.68
C PRO A 756 13.03 11.99 16.08
N MET A 757 11.86 12.06 16.70
CA MET A 757 11.13 10.85 17.07
C MET A 757 10.53 10.18 15.82
N PRO A 758 10.65 8.87 15.64
CA PRO A 758 9.96 8.16 14.56
C PRO A 758 8.43 8.35 14.62
N PHE A 759 7.77 8.49 13.48
CA PHE A 759 6.32 8.73 13.45
C PHE A 759 5.51 7.66 14.19
N GLY A 760 5.94 6.42 14.15
CA GLY A 760 5.32 5.36 14.90
C GLY A 760 5.38 5.55 16.39
N GLN A 761 6.50 5.98 16.90
CA GLN A 761 6.65 6.30 18.31
C GLN A 761 5.85 7.56 18.70
N ILE A 762 5.65 8.51 17.76
CA ILE A 762 4.75 9.65 17.98
C ILE A 762 3.30 9.18 18.07
N ALA A 763 2.87 8.23 17.23
CA ALA A 763 1.53 7.65 17.34
C ALA A 763 1.32 6.96 18.69
N PHE A 764 2.29 6.18 19.16
CA PHE A 764 2.29 5.62 20.50
C PHE A 764 2.21 6.69 21.58
N LEU A 765 3.09 7.69 21.52
CA LEU A 765 3.12 8.79 22.48
C LEU A 765 1.77 9.52 22.54
N THR A 766 1.13 9.71 21.38
CA THR A 766 -0.21 10.31 21.30
C THR A 766 -1.24 9.49 22.07
N LYS A 767 -1.25 8.17 21.91
CA LYS A 767 -2.20 7.29 22.61
C LYS A 767 -1.96 7.28 24.13
N VAL A 768 -0.70 7.24 24.54
CA VAL A 768 -0.31 7.25 25.96
C VAL A 768 -0.67 8.56 26.65
N THR A 769 -0.41 9.69 26.00
CA THR A 769 -0.58 11.01 26.61
C THR A 769 -1.94 11.63 26.32
N GLN A 770 -2.71 11.07 25.42
CA GLN A 770 -3.96 11.64 24.89
C GLN A 770 -3.76 13.03 24.27
N ILE A 771 -2.56 13.29 23.73
CA ILE A 771 -2.21 14.56 23.11
C ILE A 771 -1.77 14.30 21.67
N GLU A 772 -2.38 14.98 20.72
CA GLU A 772 -2.17 14.85 19.29
C GLU A 772 -0.87 15.56 18.85
N TRP A 773 0.28 14.97 19.21
CA TRP A 773 1.60 15.58 19.03
C TRP A 773 1.93 15.98 17.59
N LEU A 774 1.51 15.17 16.62
CA LEU A 774 1.76 15.48 15.22
C LEU A 774 0.95 16.70 14.76
N ARG A 775 -0.30 16.84 15.22
CA ARG A 775 -1.12 18.04 14.96
C ARG A 775 -0.52 19.29 15.57
N LEU A 776 -0.02 19.20 16.79
CA LEU A 776 0.70 20.31 17.44
C LEU A 776 1.97 20.67 16.67
N THR A 777 2.70 19.68 16.14
CA THR A 777 3.88 19.91 15.28
C THR A 777 3.51 20.72 14.04
N ILE A 778 2.41 20.37 13.38
CA ILE A 778 1.93 21.07 12.19
C ILE A 778 1.56 22.51 12.51
N ARG A 779 0.79 22.73 13.57
CA ARG A 779 0.43 24.09 14.02
C ARG A 779 1.64 24.94 14.37
N ALA A 780 2.59 24.37 15.09
CA ALA A 780 3.84 25.06 15.43
C ALA A 780 4.65 25.42 14.16
N ALA A 781 4.76 24.49 13.19
CA ALA A 781 5.46 24.72 11.94
C ALA A 781 4.81 25.79 11.05
N LEU A 782 3.49 25.96 11.16
CA LEU A 782 2.73 27.00 10.48
C LEU A 782 2.66 28.33 11.25
N HIS A 783 3.13 28.36 12.51
CA HIS A 783 2.96 29.46 13.46
C HIS A 783 1.47 29.73 13.81
N GLU A 784 0.68 28.67 13.90
CA GLU A 784 -0.77 28.69 14.16
C GLU A 784 -1.15 28.03 15.51
N MET A 785 -0.21 27.99 16.44
CA MET A 785 -0.46 27.51 17.80
C MET A 785 -1.45 28.43 18.51
N THR A 786 -2.49 27.83 19.10
CA THR A 786 -3.49 28.57 19.90
C THR A 786 -3.03 28.76 21.32
N GLU A 787 -3.66 29.72 22.05
CA GLU A 787 -3.42 29.89 23.48
C GLU A 787 -3.78 28.63 24.29
N LEU A 788 -4.77 27.85 23.79
CA LEU A 788 -5.15 26.59 24.39
C LEU A 788 -4.05 25.54 24.23
N ASP A 789 -3.42 25.45 23.04
CA ASP A 789 -2.30 24.56 22.80
C ASP A 789 -1.12 24.87 23.72
N LEU A 790 -0.80 26.15 23.87
CA LEU A 790 0.29 26.60 24.75
C LEU A 790 -0.01 26.32 26.23
N ARG A 791 -1.27 26.47 26.69
CA ARG A 791 -1.70 26.09 28.04
C ARG A 791 -1.61 24.58 28.23
N LEU A 792 -2.06 23.79 27.26
CA LEU A 792 -1.95 22.34 27.30
C LEU A 792 -0.49 21.90 27.46
N LEU A 793 0.43 22.48 26.69
CA LEU A 793 1.87 22.19 26.80
C LEU A 793 2.46 22.58 28.16
N ALA A 794 2.03 23.72 28.72
CA ALA A 794 2.47 24.14 30.04
C ALA A 794 1.94 23.21 31.16
N ASP A 795 0.70 22.72 31.04
CA ASP A 795 0.08 21.81 32.01
C ASP A 795 0.69 20.39 31.94
N ILE A 796 1.16 19.94 30.79
CA ILE A 796 1.85 18.63 30.66
C ILE A 796 3.06 18.55 31.58
N ALA A 797 3.88 19.58 31.64
CA ALA A 797 5.01 19.66 32.56
C ALA A 797 4.59 19.55 34.05
N HIS A 798 3.33 19.88 34.37
CA HIS A 798 2.74 19.73 35.70
C HIS A 798 2.01 18.41 35.91
N HIS A 799 1.28 17.88 34.90
CA HIS A 799 0.50 16.64 35.01
C HIS A 799 1.37 15.39 34.92
N ALA A 800 2.47 15.45 34.17
CA ALA A 800 3.46 14.35 34.10
C ALA A 800 4.03 14.00 35.51
N LYS A 801 3.81 14.81 36.52
CA LYS A 801 4.22 14.54 37.91
C LYS A 801 3.31 13.62 38.70
N SER A 802 2.13 13.25 38.19
CA SER A 802 1.08 12.69 39.05
C SER A 802 0.57 11.29 38.71
N GLN A 803 1.04 10.64 37.63
CA GLN A 803 0.62 9.27 37.30
C GLN A 803 1.78 8.40 36.79
N PRO A 804 2.10 7.31 37.50
CA PRO A 804 2.92 6.25 36.93
C PRO A 804 2.06 5.40 35.99
N LEU A 805 2.11 5.65 34.71
CA LEU A 805 1.55 4.79 33.68
C LEU A 805 2.67 4.03 33.01
N ALA A 806 2.86 2.77 33.41
CA ALA A 806 3.65 1.84 32.65
C ALA A 806 2.77 1.32 31.49
N LEU A 807 2.90 1.91 30.32
CA LEU A 807 2.38 1.35 29.10
C LEU A 807 3.53 0.70 28.35
N VAL A 808 3.32 -0.53 27.93
CA VAL A 808 4.30 -1.31 27.17
C VAL A 808 3.81 -1.37 25.75
N ALA A 809 4.66 -0.97 24.81
CA ALA A 809 4.47 -1.22 23.39
C ALA A 809 5.47 -2.29 22.97
N ALA A 810 5.01 -3.37 22.38
CA ALA A 810 5.85 -4.36 21.74
C ALA A 810 5.95 -4.08 20.24
N ASP A 811 7.09 -4.38 19.62
CA ASP A 811 7.23 -4.24 18.17
C ASP A 811 6.36 -5.24 17.43
N VAL A 812 5.71 -4.77 16.37
CA VAL A 812 5.02 -5.66 15.42
C VAL A 812 6.06 -6.33 14.54
N ASN A 813 6.10 -7.63 14.61
CA ASN A 813 6.83 -8.41 13.63
C ASN A 813 5.99 -8.54 12.36
N TYR A 814 6.21 -7.65 11.39
CA TYR A 814 5.69 -7.83 10.04
C TYR A 814 6.39 -9.03 9.41
N ARG A 815 5.62 -10.00 8.95
CA ARG A 815 6.15 -11.16 8.25
C ARG A 815 6.48 -10.77 6.81
N LEU A 816 7.77 -10.73 6.49
CA LEU A 816 8.21 -10.94 5.11
C LEU A 816 8.07 -12.43 4.79
N HIS A 817 7.42 -12.73 3.67
CA HIS A 817 7.18 -14.09 3.22
C HIS A 817 8.43 -14.72 2.60
N LEU A 818 9.59 -14.56 3.25
CA LEU A 818 10.84 -15.19 2.84
C LEU A 818 10.94 -16.60 3.41
N GLN A 819 11.17 -17.57 2.55
CA GLN A 819 11.45 -18.93 3.00
C GLN A 819 12.87 -19.03 3.56
N PRO A 820 13.14 -19.91 4.53
CA PRO A 820 14.51 -20.15 5.04
C PRO A 820 15.50 -20.52 3.94
N SER A 821 15.05 -21.18 2.86
CA SER A 821 15.85 -21.53 1.69
C SER A 821 16.19 -20.34 0.79
N GLU A 822 15.57 -19.20 0.98
CA GLU A 822 15.78 -17.96 0.21
C GLU A 822 16.78 -17.02 0.90
N VAL A 823 17.06 -17.22 2.19
CA VAL A 823 18.09 -16.49 2.92
C VAL A 823 19.46 -17.11 2.61
N ILE A 824 20.34 -16.33 1.98
CA ILE A 824 21.67 -16.78 1.57
C ILE A 824 22.64 -16.70 2.73
N ASP A 825 22.59 -15.60 3.49
CA ASP A 825 23.44 -15.36 4.66
C ASP A 825 22.73 -14.41 5.63
N GLY A 826 22.81 -14.69 6.93
CA GLY A 826 22.23 -13.87 7.99
C GLY A 826 21.92 -14.69 9.24
N THR A 827 22.22 -14.16 10.40
CA THR A 827 21.66 -14.63 11.68
C THR A 827 20.15 -14.42 11.64
N ARG A 828 19.37 -15.28 12.34
CA ARG A 828 17.89 -15.22 12.42
C ARG A 828 17.37 -13.80 12.36
N PHE A 829 16.67 -13.51 11.27
CA PHE A 829 16.14 -12.20 11.02
C PHE A 829 14.69 -12.17 11.50
N GLU A 830 14.48 -11.55 12.64
CA GLU A 830 13.16 -11.10 13.06
C GLU A 830 13.04 -9.64 12.65
N MET A 831 12.27 -9.37 11.59
CA MET A 831 11.99 -7.99 11.21
C MET A 831 10.93 -7.42 12.13
N GLY A 832 11.37 -6.66 13.11
CA GLY A 832 10.51 -5.71 13.79
C GLY A 832 10.40 -4.44 12.95
N VAL A 833 9.28 -4.22 12.29
CA VAL A 833 8.98 -2.97 11.61
C VAL A 833 7.65 -2.47 12.12
N GLY A 834 7.70 -1.52 13.03
CA GLY A 834 6.52 -0.91 13.59
C GLY A 834 6.14 -1.49 14.95
N VAL A 835 5.25 -0.84 15.62
CA VAL A 835 4.83 -1.11 17.00
C VAL A 835 3.55 -1.92 16.97
N SER A 836 3.44 -3.09 17.58
CA SER A 836 2.22 -3.90 17.58
C SER A 836 1.88 -4.43 18.85
N ASP A 837 2.09 -4.35 19.90
CA ASP A 837 1.30 -4.79 21.06
C ASP A 837 1.40 -3.77 22.18
N TYR A 838 0.33 -3.08 22.35
CA TYR A 838 0.21 -2.21 23.49
C TYR A 838 -0.35 -3.07 24.62
N GLY A 839 0.55 -3.70 25.32
CA GLY A 839 0.22 -4.44 26.50
C GLY A 839 -0.55 -3.59 27.49
N ARG A 840 -1.36 -4.25 28.27
CA ARG A 840 -2.15 -3.70 29.36
C ARG A 840 -1.29 -2.89 30.31
N SER A 841 -1.85 -1.84 30.85
CA SER A 841 -1.32 -1.18 32.05
C SER A 841 -1.12 -2.23 33.16
N GLU A 842 0.10 -2.62 33.45
CA GLU A 842 0.39 -3.25 34.72
C GLU A 842 0.45 -2.13 35.76
N GLU A 843 -0.44 -2.19 36.72
CA GLU A 843 -0.32 -1.40 37.94
C GLU A 843 0.98 -1.82 38.64
N VAL A 844 1.92 -0.90 38.75
CA VAL A 844 3.09 -1.04 39.61
C VAL A 844 2.77 -0.49 40.95
#